data_fc1ec9950bb32fa2d520c46491c3d3f4
#
_entry.id   fc1ec9950bb32fa2d520c46491c3d3f4
#
_cell.length_a   1.000
_cell.length_b   1.000
_cell.length_c   1.000
_cell.angle_alpha   90.00
_cell.angle_beta   90.00
_cell.angle_gamma   90.00
#
_symmetry.space_group_name_H-M   'P 1'
#
loop_
_entity.id
_entity.type
_entity.pdbx_description
1 polymer ?
#
loop_
_entity_poly.entity_id
_entity_poly.type
_entity_poly.pdbx_seq_one_letter_code
_entity_poly.pdbx_strand_id
1 'polypeptide(L)'
;MKLDTDIKYLKGVGERRAAMLSRLGVSDVNALVRLYPRIYEDWSQIKSINEAQIGELCCIKGIVGSPVRKNLIRKGLTLYKTEITDGSGIMGITIFNSRFAAEKLTAGDEFLFFGRVGGNLYRKEMSSPEIELAEGADRIRPIYPQTHGLNSKMIEKLVKTALTQCKDELVDPIPLWLREKYCLMKLPDALWNIHFPENPDYLEEARRRLIFEELLILQLGLEKMRSQTQKNAGAVIERDFSDEYFSLLPFSPTGAQRRAVKEAMRDIMSGRQMNRLLQGDVGSGKTAVAAALVYSATKNSMQSALMAPTEVLAEQHYKTFLKLFEGCGIKVELLTGSDTAAQKRRKKEALRVGDIDLLIGTHAIIQSDVEFKSLALVITDEQHRFGVEQRNALGEKGKNPHLYVMSATPIPRTLALIIYGELDISVLDELPPGRQKIETYAVTSELRQRAYNYVKKHLDAGRQGYIICPLVDGDGADTELASAVKYADELQHGAFRGYTVGLMHGKMKNTDKKAVMQSFSEGETQLLVSTTVIEVGVDVPNAVIMVIENAERFGLSQLHQLRGRIGRGQYKSTCILITDAQNDTAQRRMKVMETTTDGFKIADEDLKLRGPGEFFGSRQHGLPEMKIADMLKDRGTLEETQQAAKEIVARDPELSSPKNAALNSEIQRLFDAVGSAGMN
;
A
#
# COMPACT_ATOMS: atom_id res chain seq x y z
N MET A 1 37.04 -12.16 7.80
CA MET A 1 35.96 -13.19 7.79
C MET A 1 35.02 -12.83 6.64
N LYS A 2 34.66 -13.81 5.80
CA LYS A 2 33.77 -13.53 4.65
C LYS A 2 32.35 -13.27 5.12
N LEU A 3 31.61 -12.46 4.36
CA LEU A 3 30.23 -12.07 4.67
C LEU A 3 29.23 -13.24 4.58
N ASP A 4 29.46 -14.22 3.74
CA ASP A 4 28.66 -15.43 3.56
C ASP A 4 28.93 -16.55 4.58
N THR A 5 29.86 -16.31 5.53
CA THR A 5 30.20 -17.28 6.57
C THR A 5 29.01 -17.51 7.50
N ASP A 6 28.64 -18.79 7.73
CA ASP A 6 27.59 -19.17 8.66
C ASP A 6 27.87 -18.56 10.04
N ILE A 7 26.83 -17.98 10.66
CA ILE A 7 26.92 -17.21 11.89
C ILE A 7 27.49 -17.99 13.08
N LYS A 8 27.39 -19.32 13.08
CA LYS A 8 27.96 -20.19 14.16
C LYS A 8 29.46 -20.10 14.27
N TYR A 9 30.17 -19.69 13.21
CA TYR A 9 31.65 -19.56 13.22
C TYR A 9 32.10 -18.18 13.69
N LEU A 10 31.18 -17.23 13.95
CA LEU A 10 31.55 -15.96 14.56
C LEU A 10 31.99 -16.15 16.00
N LYS A 11 33.10 -15.52 16.38
CA LYS A 11 33.59 -15.58 17.77
C LYS A 11 32.49 -15.13 18.76
N GLY A 12 32.13 -16.05 19.67
CA GLY A 12 31.07 -15.81 20.66
C GLY A 12 29.69 -16.34 20.25
N VAL A 13 29.55 -16.95 19.06
CA VAL A 13 28.33 -17.61 18.60
C VAL A 13 28.61 -19.11 18.48
N GLY A 14 27.97 -19.93 19.29
CA GLY A 14 27.95 -21.38 19.14
C GLY A 14 26.56 -21.80 18.62
N GLU A 15 26.34 -23.10 18.37
CA GLU A 15 25.11 -23.64 17.79
C GLU A 15 23.82 -23.14 18.50
N ARG A 16 23.83 -23.07 19.83
CA ARG A 16 22.70 -22.60 20.63
C ARG A 16 22.35 -21.13 20.35
N ARG A 17 23.36 -20.25 20.20
CA ARG A 17 23.14 -18.84 19.86
C ARG A 17 22.82 -18.65 18.39
N ALA A 18 23.40 -19.45 17.51
CA ALA A 18 23.03 -19.45 16.09
C ALA A 18 21.56 -19.79 15.89
N ALA A 19 21.01 -20.79 16.60
CA ALA A 19 19.59 -21.11 16.58
C ALA A 19 18.69 -19.97 17.12
N MET A 20 19.19 -19.16 18.07
CA MET A 20 18.46 -17.97 18.54
C MET A 20 18.51 -16.84 17.53
N LEU A 21 19.65 -16.60 16.89
CA LEU A 21 19.85 -15.61 15.84
C LEU A 21 19.03 -15.94 14.59
N SER A 22 18.90 -17.22 14.23
CA SER A 22 18.05 -17.68 13.12
C SER A 22 16.58 -17.28 13.30
N ARG A 23 16.06 -17.21 14.53
CA ARG A 23 14.70 -16.70 14.83
C ARG A 23 14.53 -15.21 14.53
N LEU A 24 15.64 -14.47 14.44
CA LEU A 24 15.69 -13.06 14.01
C LEU A 24 16.05 -12.91 12.53
N GLY A 25 16.04 -14.00 11.75
CA GLY A 25 16.41 -14.00 10.34
C GLY A 25 17.91 -13.90 10.05
N VAL A 26 18.76 -14.20 11.06
CA VAL A 26 20.23 -14.09 10.93
C VAL A 26 20.83 -15.49 10.77
N SER A 27 21.30 -15.80 9.56
CA SER A 27 21.94 -17.08 9.19
C SER A 27 23.46 -16.96 9.00
N ASP A 28 23.93 -15.80 8.61
CA ASP A 28 25.31 -15.53 8.24
C ASP A 28 25.80 -14.17 8.77
N VAL A 29 27.08 -13.86 8.57
CA VAL A 29 27.70 -12.62 9.03
C VAL A 29 27.07 -11.40 8.38
N ASN A 30 26.72 -11.46 7.09
CA ASN A 30 26.11 -10.35 6.38
C ASN A 30 24.69 -10.05 6.90
N ALA A 31 23.91 -11.09 7.20
CA ALA A 31 22.60 -10.90 7.84
C ALA A 31 22.73 -10.24 9.22
N LEU A 32 23.78 -10.57 9.98
CA LEU A 32 24.02 -9.96 11.30
C LEU A 32 24.39 -8.47 11.18
N VAL A 33 25.31 -8.09 10.30
CA VAL A 33 25.71 -6.68 10.14
C VAL A 33 24.63 -5.82 9.49
N ARG A 34 23.59 -6.45 8.91
CA ARG A 34 22.38 -5.81 8.38
C ARG A 34 21.15 -6.04 9.28
N LEU A 35 21.35 -6.50 10.52
CA LEU A 35 20.31 -6.51 11.56
C LEU A 35 20.30 -5.14 12.23
N TYR A 36 19.55 -4.22 11.66
CA TYR A 36 19.53 -2.83 12.11
C TYR A 36 18.83 -2.66 13.47
N PRO A 37 19.28 -1.70 14.32
CA PRO A 37 18.58 -1.33 15.55
C PRO A 37 17.17 -0.82 15.26
N ARG A 38 16.22 -1.12 16.17
CA ARG A 38 14.84 -0.61 16.07
C ARG A 38 14.71 0.82 16.55
N ILE A 39 15.41 1.17 17.63
CA ILE A 39 15.41 2.50 18.25
C ILE A 39 16.81 2.77 18.80
N TYR A 40 17.06 4.03 19.10
CA TYR A 40 18.29 4.47 19.74
C TYR A 40 17.97 5.19 21.04
N GLU A 41 18.78 4.97 22.04
CA GLU A 41 18.79 5.70 23.31
C GLU A 41 19.95 6.67 23.28
N ASP A 42 19.64 7.97 23.36
CA ASP A 42 20.67 9.00 23.37
C ASP A 42 21.12 9.28 24.82
N TRP A 43 22.24 8.69 25.18
CA TRP A 43 22.88 8.90 26.50
C TRP A 43 23.86 10.05 26.49
N SER A 44 24.13 10.67 25.34
CA SER A 44 25.03 11.82 25.21
C SER A 44 24.38 13.12 25.68
N GLN A 45 23.06 13.21 25.62
CA GLN A 45 22.31 14.38 26.08
C GLN A 45 21.97 14.27 27.57
N ILE A 46 22.93 14.61 28.42
CA ILE A 46 22.75 14.57 29.87
C ILE A 46 21.98 15.82 30.28
N LYS A 47 20.81 15.63 30.93
CA LYS A 47 20.03 16.72 31.53
C LYS A 47 20.25 16.79 33.03
N SER A 48 20.13 17.98 33.58
CA SER A 48 20.06 18.15 35.02
C SER A 48 18.71 17.69 35.58
N ILE A 49 18.70 17.28 36.85
CA ILE A 49 17.48 16.85 37.55
C ILE A 49 16.43 17.96 37.52
N ASN A 50 16.85 19.23 37.62
CA ASN A 50 15.92 20.37 37.58
C ASN A 50 15.29 20.58 36.20
N GLU A 51 16.03 20.42 35.11
CA GLU A 51 15.55 20.60 33.74
C GLU A 51 14.68 19.47 33.22
N ALA A 52 14.85 18.26 33.73
CA ALA A 52 14.11 17.09 33.31
C ALA A 52 12.60 17.23 33.58
N GLN A 53 11.76 17.06 32.55
CA GLN A 53 10.31 17.23 32.66
C GLN A 53 9.63 15.90 33.00
N ILE A 54 8.49 15.97 33.72
CA ILE A 54 7.68 14.77 34.02
C ILE A 54 7.13 14.19 32.71
N GLY A 55 7.28 12.87 32.57
CA GLY A 55 6.89 12.13 31.36
C GLY A 55 7.99 12.06 30.30
N GLU A 56 9.06 12.83 30.43
CA GLU A 56 10.19 12.83 29.50
C GLU A 56 11.08 11.59 29.68
N LEU A 57 11.60 11.07 28.57
CA LEU A 57 12.63 10.04 28.54
C LEU A 57 13.99 10.74 28.35
N CYS A 58 14.86 10.70 29.35
CA CYS A 58 16.14 11.41 29.30
C CYS A 58 17.25 10.67 30.10
N CYS A 59 18.50 11.08 29.85
CA CYS A 59 19.66 10.66 30.60
C CYS A 59 19.97 11.68 31.72
N ILE A 60 20.12 11.20 32.93
CA ILE A 60 20.54 12.00 34.11
C ILE A 60 21.83 11.44 34.65
N LYS A 61 22.79 12.33 34.86
CA LYS A 61 24.02 12.02 35.54
C LYS A 61 23.87 12.38 37.02
N GLY A 62 24.06 11.41 37.93
CA GLY A 62 23.84 11.66 39.33
C GLY A 62 24.70 10.81 40.23
N ILE A 63 25.02 11.37 41.38
CA ILE A 63 25.75 10.70 42.48
C ILE A 63 24.71 10.02 43.38
N VAL A 64 24.95 8.77 43.74
CA VAL A 64 24.08 8.02 44.66
C VAL A 64 24.22 8.61 46.07
N GLY A 65 23.18 9.29 46.55
CA GLY A 65 23.19 10.03 47.79
C GLY A 65 22.87 9.19 49.02
N SER A 66 22.26 7.99 48.86
CA SER A 66 21.91 7.12 50.01
C SER A 66 22.07 5.65 49.67
N PRO A 67 22.39 4.79 50.66
CA PRO A 67 22.42 3.35 50.44
C PRO A 67 21.08 2.82 49.92
N VAL A 68 21.14 1.82 49.02
CA VAL A 68 19.94 1.22 48.43
C VAL A 68 19.14 0.50 49.52
N ARG A 69 17.88 0.91 49.71
CA ARG A 69 16.94 0.30 50.66
C ARG A 69 16.10 -0.76 49.97
N LYS A 70 16.06 -1.95 50.52
CA LYS A 70 15.25 -3.08 50.04
C LYS A 70 13.90 -3.09 50.76
N ASN A 71 12.81 -3.00 50.00
CA ASN A 71 11.43 -3.07 50.49
C ASN A 71 10.72 -4.26 49.85
N LEU A 72 10.31 -5.25 50.63
CA LEU A 72 9.47 -6.36 50.18
C LEU A 72 7.99 -5.94 50.27
N ILE A 73 7.33 -5.77 49.14
CA ILE A 73 5.92 -5.34 49.08
C ILE A 73 4.98 -6.54 49.19
N ARG A 74 5.28 -7.61 48.45
CA ARG A 74 4.55 -8.89 48.47
C ARG A 74 5.42 -10.01 47.90
N LYS A 75 4.99 -11.27 48.04
CA LYS A 75 5.69 -12.41 47.45
C LYS A 75 5.83 -12.19 45.91
N GLY A 76 7.08 -12.15 45.43
CA GLY A 76 7.39 -11.88 44.00
C GLY A 76 7.58 -10.40 43.63
N LEU A 77 7.39 -9.43 44.56
CA LEU A 77 7.61 -8.02 44.29
C LEU A 77 8.51 -7.38 45.35
N THR A 78 9.75 -7.15 44.99
CA THR A 78 10.76 -6.46 45.82
C THR A 78 11.11 -5.13 45.13
N LEU A 79 11.07 -4.04 45.90
CA LEU A 79 11.52 -2.72 45.47
C LEU A 79 12.86 -2.39 46.10
N TYR A 80 13.79 -1.88 45.31
CA TYR A 80 15.04 -1.30 45.76
C TYR A 80 14.97 0.20 45.51
N LYS A 81 15.11 1.02 46.55
CA LYS A 81 15.01 2.48 46.47
C LYS A 81 16.28 3.16 46.90
N THR A 82 16.69 4.16 46.16
CA THR A 82 17.78 5.09 46.54
C THR A 82 17.43 6.50 45.99
N GLU A 83 18.23 7.47 46.36
CA GLU A 83 18.16 8.82 45.87
C GLU A 83 19.47 9.21 45.23
N ILE A 84 19.41 9.95 44.15
CA ILE A 84 20.56 10.51 43.44
C ILE A 84 20.49 12.03 43.47
N THR A 85 21.64 12.68 43.35
CA THR A 85 21.78 14.14 43.24
C THR A 85 22.81 14.48 42.16
N ASP A 86 22.58 15.57 41.45
CA ASP A 86 23.49 16.17 40.47
C ASP A 86 23.93 17.57 40.90
N GLY A 87 23.61 18.01 42.12
CA GLY A 87 23.83 19.36 42.61
C GLY A 87 22.71 20.36 42.24
N SER A 88 21.87 20.04 41.23
CA SER A 88 20.72 20.87 40.89
C SER A 88 19.46 20.46 41.65
N GLY A 89 19.33 19.18 41.98
CA GLY A 89 18.17 18.63 42.63
C GLY A 89 18.41 17.21 43.18
N ILE A 90 17.32 16.61 43.68
CA ILE A 90 17.30 15.22 44.18
C ILE A 90 16.22 14.45 43.37
N MET A 91 16.56 13.24 42.95
CA MET A 91 15.63 12.36 42.22
C MET A 91 15.62 10.96 42.92
N GLY A 92 14.41 10.42 43.08
CA GLY A 92 14.22 9.05 43.58
C GLY A 92 14.47 8.01 42.48
N ILE A 93 15.20 6.95 42.79
CA ILE A 93 15.38 5.81 41.88
C ILE A 93 14.71 4.59 42.52
N THR A 94 13.77 3.98 41.77
CA THR A 94 13.07 2.77 42.21
C THR A 94 13.34 1.63 41.21
N ILE A 95 13.92 0.53 41.67
CA ILE A 95 14.24 -0.65 40.84
C ILE A 95 13.34 -1.81 41.27
N PHE A 96 12.68 -2.47 40.33
CA PHE A 96 11.76 -3.58 40.55
C PHE A 96 12.49 -4.93 40.34
N ASN A 97 12.43 -5.81 41.32
CA ASN A 97 12.87 -7.22 41.26
C ASN A 97 14.31 -7.47 40.78
N SER A 98 15.14 -6.45 40.60
CA SER A 98 16.52 -6.60 40.12
C SER A 98 17.53 -6.35 41.25
N ARG A 99 17.87 -7.43 41.97
CA ARG A 99 18.90 -7.41 43.01
C ARG A 99 20.26 -7.00 42.42
N PHE A 100 20.61 -7.54 41.24
CA PHE A 100 21.89 -7.28 40.60
C PHE A 100 22.06 -5.79 40.20
N ALA A 101 21.03 -5.14 39.71
CA ALA A 101 21.07 -3.70 39.37
C ALA A 101 21.20 -2.86 40.67
N ALA A 102 20.53 -3.27 41.74
CA ALA A 102 20.57 -2.57 43.01
C ALA A 102 21.96 -2.70 43.73
N GLU A 103 22.60 -3.88 43.66
CA GLU A 103 23.92 -4.12 44.25
C GLU A 103 25.07 -3.37 43.55
N LYS A 104 24.86 -2.91 42.31
CA LYS A 104 25.83 -2.07 41.60
C LYS A 104 25.88 -0.63 42.12
N LEU A 105 24.81 -0.15 42.73
CA LEU A 105 24.70 1.22 43.18
C LEU A 105 25.35 1.40 44.55
N THR A 106 26.55 1.95 44.57
CA THR A 106 27.28 2.28 45.80
C THR A 106 27.07 3.75 46.13
N ALA A 107 26.79 4.07 47.37
CA ALA A 107 26.66 5.47 47.81
C ALA A 107 27.99 6.22 47.62
N GLY A 108 27.93 7.38 46.99
CA GLY A 108 29.09 8.21 46.63
C GLY A 108 29.60 8.01 45.20
N ASP A 109 29.22 6.91 44.52
CA ASP A 109 29.61 6.70 43.12
C ASP A 109 28.67 7.46 42.14
N GLU A 110 29.23 7.82 41.00
CA GLU A 110 28.55 8.57 39.94
C GLU A 110 28.09 7.63 38.81
N PHE A 111 26.78 7.69 38.48
CA PHE A 111 26.18 6.88 37.44
C PHE A 111 25.38 7.73 36.46
N LEU A 112 25.17 7.20 35.26
CA LEU A 112 24.16 7.65 34.32
C LEU A 112 22.89 6.79 34.46
N PHE A 113 21.75 7.48 34.54
CA PHE A 113 20.42 6.90 34.65
C PHE A 113 19.61 7.28 33.44
N PHE A 114 19.24 6.32 32.63
CA PHE A 114 18.38 6.56 31.45
C PHE A 114 16.99 5.98 31.67
N GLY A 115 15.98 6.82 31.63
CA GLY A 115 14.62 6.40 31.92
C GLY A 115 13.59 7.52 31.81
N ARG A 116 12.33 7.16 31.98
CA ARG A 116 11.24 8.12 32.01
C ARG A 116 11.11 8.76 33.38
N VAL A 117 11.11 10.10 33.39
CA VAL A 117 10.91 10.87 34.62
C VAL A 117 9.45 10.82 35.05
N GLY A 118 9.21 10.32 36.24
CA GLY A 118 7.90 10.26 36.90
C GLY A 118 7.84 11.14 38.14
N GLY A 119 6.82 10.91 38.99
CA GLY A 119 6.64 11.65 40.23
C GLY A 119 5.79 12.92 40.06
N ASN A 120 6.13 13.96 40.79
CA ASN A 120 5.49 15.27 40.72
C ASN A 120 6.54 16.40 40.73
N LEU A 121 6.09 17.65 40.62
CA LEU A 121 7.00 18.82 40.54
C LEU A 121 7.93 18.97 41.74
N TYR A 122 7.55 18.43 42.92
CA TYR A 122 8.35 18.52 44.15
C TYR A 122 9.24 17.30 44.34
N ARG A 123 8.89 16.16 43.78
CA ARG A 123 9.65 14.92 43.92
C ARG A 123 9.64 14.13 42.63
N LYS A 124 10.68 14.31 41.85
CA LYS A 124 10.93 13.53 40.64
C LYS A 124 11.45 12.16 40.98
N GLU A 125 11.05 11.15 40.16
CA GLU A 125 11.54 9.78 40.32
C GLU A 125 11.71 9.09 38.96
N MET A 126 12.58 8.10 38.91
CA MET A 126 12.65 7.17 37.76
C MET A 126 12.39 5.74 38.24
N SER A 127 11.54 5.05 37.50
CA SER A 127 11.19 3.65 37.77
C SER A 127 11.93 2.73 36.82
N SER A 128 12.77 1.85 37.38
CA SER A 128 13.64 0.90 36.66
C SER A 128 14.42 1.56 35.50
N PRO A 129 15.18 2.64 35.75
CA PRO A 129 16.05 3.19 34.74
C PRO A 129 17.13 2.16 34.32
N GLU A 130 17.64 2.28 33.10
CA GLU A 130 18.92 1.68 32.75
C GLU A 130 20.04 2.44 33.49
N ILE A 131 21.04 1.71 34.02
CA ILE A 131 22.07 2.28 34.90
C ILE A 131 23.45 1.84 34.40
N GLU A 132 24.33 2.82 34.18
CA GLU A 132 25.74 2.59 33.83
C GLU A 132 26.64 3.52 34.63
N LEU A 133 27.92 3.11 34.83
CA LEU A 133 28.94 3.98 35.37
C LEU A 133 29.14 5.19 34.46
N ALA A 134 29.36 6.36 35.03
CA ALA A 134 29.46 7.60 34.27
C ALA A 134 30.66 7.64 33.30
N GLU A 135 31.72 6.88 33.55
CA GLU A 135 32.90 6.84 32.68
C GLU A 135 32.59 6.07 31.37
N GLY A 136 32.62 6.78 30.23
CA GLY A 136 32.52 6.21 28.88
C GLY A 136 31.12 5.75 28.46
N ALA A 137 30.06 6.22 29.09
CA ALA A 137 28.68 5.82 28.80
C ALA A 137 27.88 6.87 27.98
N ASP A 138 28.45 8.06 27.74
CA ASP A 138 27.83 9.15 26.99
C ASP A 138 27.86 8.87 25.48
N ARG A 139 26.96 8.00 25.02
CA ARG A 139 26.86 7.58 23.62
C ARG A 139 25.42 7.33 23.19
N ILE A 140 25.18 7.36 21.90
CA ILE A 140 23.93 6.90 21.30
C ILE A 140 23.97 5.38 21.25
N ARG A 141 23.05 4.71 21.94
CA ARG A 141 23.01 3.25 22.10
C ARG A 141 21.99 2.61 21.19
N PRO A 142 22.36 1.59 20.42
CA PRO A 142 21.45 0.85 19.58
C PRO A 142 20.63 -0.16 20.42
N ILE A 143 19.31 -0.20 20.19
CA ILE A 143 18.42 -1.22 20.74
C ILE A 143 17.96 -2.16 19.64
N TYR A 144 18.42 -3.41 19.71
CA TYR A 144 18.11 -4.44 18.72
C TYR A 144 16.82 -5.20 19.01
N PRO A 145 16.20 -5.84 17.99
CA PRO A 145 15.19 -6.85 18.19
C PRO A 145 15.70 -7.96 19.10
N GLN A 146 14.88 -8.38 20.05
CA GLN A 146 15.27 -9.38 21.05
C GLN A 146 14.47 -10.67 20.90
N THR A 147 15.04 -11.79 21.33
CA THR A 147 14.34 -13.07 21.46
C THR A 147 14.70 -13.72 22.79
N HIS A 148 13.96 -14.73 23.20
CA HIS A 148 14.22 -15.42 24.47
C HIS A 148 15.68 -15.95 24.55
N GLY A 149 16.42 -15.47 25.52
CA GLY A 149 17.83 -15.83 25.77
C GLY A 149 18.85 -15.00 24.98
N LEU A 150 18.43 -14.02 24.14
CA LEU A 150 19.33 -13.12 23.41
C LEU A 150 18.86 -11.68 23.58
N ASN A 151 19.55 -10.89 24.37
CA ASN A 151 19.25 -9.49 24.64
C ASN A 151 20.04 -8.54 23.73
N SER A 152 19.62 -7.25 23.67
CA SER A 152 20.23 -6.22 22.83
C SER A 152 21.74 -6.07 23.06
N LYS A 153 22.23 -6.06 24.29
CA LYS A 153 23.67 -5.93 24.60
C LYS A 153 24.51 -7.10 24.07
N MET A 154 23.91 -8.30 24.02
CA MET A 154 24.59 -9.46 23.43
C MET A 154 24.70 -9.33 21.92
N ILE A 155 23.60 -8.87 21.25
CA ILE A 155 23.59 -8.63 19.80
C ILE A 155 24.57 -7.51 19.44
N GLU A 156 24.57 -6.40 20.16
CA GLU A 156 25.53 -5.29 20.00
C GLU A 156 26.97 -5.77 19.97
N LYS A 157 27.34 -6.62 20.94
CA LYS A 157 28.70 -7.20 21.05
C LYS A 157 29.03 -8.09 19.85
N LEU A 158 28.08 -8.89 19.38
CA LEU A 158 28.27 -9.77 18.23
C LEU A 158 28.40 -8.95 16.93
N VAL A 159 27.58 -7.93 16.74
CA VAL A 159 27.66 -7.00 15.62
C VAL A 159 29.02 -6.28 15.58
N LYS A 160 29.48 -5.77 16.72
CA LYS A 160 30.82 -5.13 16.83
C LYS A 160 31.93 -6.08 16.42
N THR A 161 31.86 -7.34 16.88
CA THR A 161 32.83 -8.38 16.52
C THR A 161 32.79 -8.69 15.03
N ALA A 162 31.59 -8.82 14.45
CA ALA A 162 31.40 -9.10 13.03
C ALA A 162 31.95 -7.96 12.17
N LEU A 163 31.58 -6.71 12.43
CA LEU A 163 32.03 -5.53 11.68
C LEU A 163 33.56 -5.39 11.73
N THR A 164 34.18 -5.66 12.90
CA THR A 164 35.63 -5.61 13.03
C THR A 164 36.32 -6.70 12.19
N GLN A 165 35.74 -7.90 12.11
CA GLN A 165 36.33 -9.03 11.36
C GLN A 165 36.06 -9.03 9.86
N CYS A 166 34.98 -8.38 9.41
CA CYS A 166 34.61 -8.35 7.99
C CYS A 166 34.88 -6.99 7.31
N LYS A 167 35.56 -6.04 7.98
CA LYS A 167 35.78 -4.68 7.47
C LYS A 167 36.36 -4.64 6.04
N ASP A 168 37.35 -5.48 5.77
CA ASP A 168 38.04 -5.52 4.48
C ASP A 168 37.25 -6.28 3.38
N GLU A 169 36.19 -7.00 3.75
CA GLU A 169 35.31 -7.74 2.84
C GLU A 169 34.06 -6.91 2.43
N LEU A 170 33.85 -5.75 3.05
CA LEU A 170 32.71 -4.87 2.77
C LEU A 170 32.97 -4.09 1.47
N VAL A 171 32.54 -4.68 0.36
CA VAL A 171 32.57 -4.01 -0.95
C VAL A 171 31.34 -3.12 -1.08
N ASP A 172 31.56 -1.83 -1.40
CA ASP A 172 30.47 -0.89 -1.62
C ASP A 172 29.77 -1.17 -2.96
N PRO A 173 28.48 -1.55 -2.98
CA PRO A 173 27.78 -1.87 -4.21
C PRO A 173 27.43 -0.63 -5.02
N ILE A 174 27.36 0.57 -4.41
CA ILE A 174 27.05 1.81 -5.12
C ILE A 174 28.29 2.37 -5.78
N PRO A 175 28.27 2.56 -7.12
CA PRO A 175 29.38 3.15 -7.86
C PRO A 175 29.82 4.51 -7.33
N LEU A 176 31.13 4.80 -7.37
CA LEU A 176 31.70 6.04 -6.82
C LEU A 176 31.01 7.30 -7.34
N TRP A 177 30.80 7.38 -8.67
CA TRP A 177 30.16 8.56 -9.28
C TRP A 177 28.74 8.84 -8.74
N LEU A 178 28.03 7.77 -8.34
CA LEU A 178 26.69 7.91 -7.78
C LEU A 178 26.75 8.33 -6.32
N ARG A 179 27.71 7.80 -5.55
CA ARG A 179 27.95 8.22 -4.16
C ARG A 179 28.32 9.70 -4.07
N GLU A 180 29.18 10.16 -4.98
CA GLU A 180 29.55 11.58 -5.08
C GLU A 180 28.35 12.45 -5.45
N LYS A 181 27.56 12.04 -6.45
CA LYS A 181 26.38 12.78 -6.90
C LYS A 181 25.33 12.99 -5.81
N TYR A 182 25.07 11.95 -5.01
CA TYR A 182 24.05 11.98 -3.96
C TYR A 182 24.63 12.22 -2.56
N CYS A 183 25.90 12.56 -2.43
CA CYS A 183 26.62 12.79 -1.17
C CYS A 183 26.41 11.64 -0.17
N LEU A 184 26.63 10.39 -0.59
CA LEU A 184 26.42 9.21 0.22
C LEU A 184 27.69 8.76 0.96
N MET A 185 27.56 8.44 2.22
CA MET A 185 28.60 7.82 3.05
C MET A 185 29.07 6.49 2.45
N LYS A 186 30.34 6.08 2.66
CA LYS A 186 30.83 4.75 2.27
C LYS A 186 30.15 3.65 3.05
N LEU A 187 29.96 2.46 2.47
CA LEU A 187 29.26 1.36 3.12
C LEU A 187 29.88 0.95 4.47
N PRO A 188 31.21 0.78 4.63
CA PRO A 188 31.79 0.43 5.93
C PRO A 188 31.49 1.45 7.03
N ASP A 189 31.57 2.76 6.68
CA ASP A 189 31.32 3.84 7.61
C ASP A 189 29.81 3.93 7.95
N ALA A 190 28.93 3.70 6.98
CA ALA A 190 27.49 3.66 7.19
C ALA A 190 27.08 2.48 8.07
N LEU A 191 27.62 1.27 7.83
CA LEU A 191 27.37 0.12 8.69
C LEU A 191 27.95 0.30 10.10
N TRP A 192 29.07 1.01 10.25
CA TRP A 192 29.57 1.32 11.58
C TRP A 192 28.64 2.30 12.30
N ASN A 193 28.31 3.42 11.66
CA ASN A 193 27.52 4.49 12.29
C ASN A 193 26.04 4.15 12.50
N ILE A 194 25.46 3.23 11.74
CA ILE A 194 24.10 2.74 12.05
C ILE A 194 24.07 1.89 13.33
N HIS A 195 25.17 1.24 13.70
CA HIS A 195 25.27 0.42 14.89
C HIS A 195 25.94 1.14 16.06
N PHE A 196 26.92 1.99 15.78
CA PHE A 196 27.75 2.70 16.77
C PHE A 196 27.92 4.14 16.35
N PRO A 197 26.85 4.94 16.33
CA PRO A 197 26.91 6.31 15.86
C PRO A 197 27.78 7.18 16.77
N GLU A 198 28.65 7.98 16.19
CA GLU A 198 29.47 8.95 16.92
C GLU A 198 28.65 10.13 17.39
N ASN A 199 27.66 10.54 16.58
CA ASN A 199 26.72 11.62 16.87
C ASN A 199 25.40 11.43 16.07
N PRO A 200 24.34 12.21 16.34
CA PRO A 200 23.08 12.13 15.61
C PRO A 200 23.19 12.37 14.10
N ASP A 201 24.07 13.26 13.65
CA ASP A 201 24.23 13.61 12.25
C ASP A 201 24.80 12.43 11.45
N TYR A 202 25.86 11.79 11.97
CA TYR A 202 26.41 10.58 11.34
C TYR A 202 25.42 9.40 11.33
N LEU A 203 24.55 9.29 12.34
CA LEU A 203 23.48 8.31 12.36
C LEU A 203 22.50 8.56 11.21
N GLU A 204 22.08 9.81 11.00
CA GLU A 204 21.15 10.18 9.94
C GLU A 204 21.76 9.98 8.55
N GLU A 205 23.04 10.36 8.35
CA GLU A 205 23.75 10.11 7.11
C GLU A 205 23.91 8.60 6.80
N ALA A 206 24.24 7.82 7.80
CA ALA A 206 24.34 6.36 7.70
C ALA A 206 22.98 5.74 7.34
N ARG A 207 21.91 6.18 8.00
CA ARG A 207 20.54 5.76 7.72
C ARG A 207 20.14 6.09 6.29
N ARG A 208 20.33 7.35 5.86
CA ARG A 208 20.04 7.79 4.48
C ARG A 208 20.79 6.94 3.45
N ARG A 209 22.08 6.66 3.72
CA ARG A 209 22.92 5.82 2.84
C ARG A 209 22.37 4.40 2.68
N LEU A 210 21.97 3.77 3.77
CA LEU A 210 21.47 2.39 3.76
C LEU A 210 20.06 2.30 3.15
N ILE A 211 19.21 3.28 3.40
CA ILE A 211 17.89 3.42 2.75
C ILE A 211 18.06 3.58 1.24
N PHE A 212 18.98 4.46 0.82
CA PHE A 212 19.27 4.65 -0.62
C PHE A 212 19.74 3.35 -1.28
N GLU A 213 20.63 2.58 -0.64
CA GLU A 213 21.07 1.29 -1.14
C GLU A 213 19.91 0.31 -1.31
N GLU A 214 19.11 0.13 -0.28
CA GLU A 214 18.00 -0.81 -0.29
C GLU A 214 16.97 -0.48 -1.37
N LEU A 215 16.60 0.78 -1.50
CA LEU A 215 15.67 1.25 -2.52
C LEU A 215 16.26 1.19 -3.93
N LEU A 216 17.55 1.51 -4.11
CA LEU A 216 18.21 1.41 -5.41
C LEU A 216 18.27 -0.03 -5.92
N ILE A 217 18.63 -0.99 -5.05
CA ILE A 217 18.68 -2.41 -5.39
C ILE A 217 17.28 -2.89 -5.82
N LEU A 218 16.24 -2.49 -5.09
CA LEU A 218 14.87 -2.80 -5.46
C LEU A 218 14.51 -2.23 -6.84
N GLN A 219 14.77 -0.94 -7.08
CA GLN A 219 14.45 -0.28 -8.35
C GLN A 219 15.18 -0.93 -9.54
N LEU A 220 16.45 -1.23 -9.39
CA LEU A 220 17.23 -1.90 -10.45
C LEU A 220 16.72 -3.32 -10.71
N GLY A 221 16.32 -4.05 -9.67
CA GLY A 221 15.73 -5.36 -9.84
C GLY A 221 14.43 -5.30 -10.63
N LEU A 222 13.56 -4.34 -10.32
CA LEU A 222 12.31 -4.09 -11.05
C LEU A 222 12.58 -3.69 -12.51
N GLU A 223 13.57 -2.82 -12.77
CA GLU A 223 13.95 -2.44 -14.13
C GLU A 223 14.52 -3.63 -14.92
N LYS A 224 15.28 -4.52 -14.28
CA LYS A 224 15.78 -5.75 -14.89
C LYS A 224 14.63 -6.70 -15.27
N MET A 225 13.64 -6.88 -14.40
CA MET A 225 12.43 -7.67 -14.72
C MET A 225 11.68 -7.06 -15.91
N ARG A 226 11.49 -5.74 -15.92
CA ARG A 226 10.86 -5.02 -17.05
C ARG A 226 11.61 -5.26 -18.35
N SER A 227 12.94 -5.13 -18.34
CA SER A 227 13.76 -5.31 -19.55
C SER A 227 13.67 -6.72 -20.12
N GLN A 228 13.50 -7.73 -19.27
CA GLN A 228 13.29 -9.12 -19.72
C GLN A 228 11.93 -9.29 -20.40
N THR A 229 10.87 -8.72 -19.83
CA THR A 229 9.52 -8.77 -20.41
C THR A 229 9.43 -7.98 -21.72
N GLN A 230 10.12 -6.83 -21.80
CA GLN A 230 10.16 -6.00 -23.01
C GLN A 230 11.03 -6.57 -24.16
N LYS A 231 11.81 -7.63 -23.95
CA LYS A 231 12.55 -8.32 -25.03
C LYS A 231 11.64 -9.08 -25.97
N ASN A 232 10.40 -9.37 -25.58
CA ASN A 232 9.44 -10.01 -26.45
C ASN A 232 8.93 -9.01 -27.49
N ALA A 233 9.00 -9.41 -28.78
CA ALA A 233 8.35 -8.63 -29.82
C ALA A 233 6.84 -8.61 -29.59
N GLY A 234 6.25 -7.44 -29.51
CA GLY A 234 4.82 -7.26 -29.36
C GLY A 234 4.07 -7.52 -30.68
N ALA A 235 2.76 -7.62 -30.60
CA ALA A 235 1.91 -7.61 -31.78
C ALA A 235 2.11 -6.29 -32.55
N VAL A 236 2.22 -6.34 -33.86
CA VAL A 236 2.57 -5.16 -34.66
C VAL A 236 1.32 -4.33 -34.92
N ILE A 237 1.27 -3.11 -34.39
CA ILE A 237 0.31 -2.06 -34.74
C ILE A 237 1.09 -0.90 -35.36
N GLU A 238 0.90 -0.70 -36.67
CA GLU A 238 1.73 0.20 -37.47
C GLU A 238 1.32 1.66 -37.39
N ARG A 239 0.00 1.92 -37.23
CA ARG A 239 -0.57 3.26 -37.30
C ARG A 239 -1.41 3.60 -36.07
N ASP A 240 -1.24 4.84 -35.61
CA ASP A 240 -2.08 5.44 -34.57
C ASP A 240 -3.31 6.10 -35.18
N PHE A 241 -4.49 5.57 -34.86
CA PHE A 241 -5.79 6.13 -35.26
C PHE A 241 -6.51 6.80 -34.09
N SER A 242 -5.84 7.05 -32.99
CA SER A 242 -6.46 7.59 -31.77
C SER A 242 -7.00 9.02 -31.95
N ASP A 243 -6.32 9.88 -32.71
CA ASP A 243 -6.80 11.24 -33.00
C ASP A 243 -8.05 11.22 -33.89
N GLU A 244 -8.13 10.27 -34.87
CA GLU A 244 -9.32 10.03 -35.66
C GLU A 244 -10.50 9.64 -34.75
N TYR A 245 -10.30 8.68 -33.86
CA TYR A 245 -11.31 8.24 -32.91
C TYR A 245 -11.77 9.39 -31.98
N PHE A 246 -10.85 10.19 -31.48
CA PHE A 246 -11.19 11.35 -30.63
C PHE A 246 -12.06 12.39 -31.33
N SER A 247 -11.98 12.50 -32.64
CA SER A 247 -12.86 13.40 -33.44
C SER A 247 -14.28 12.85 -33.57
N LEU A 248 -14.49 11.55 -33.39
CA LEU A 248 -15.82 10.89 -33.47
C LEU A 248 -16.55 10.90 -32.11
N LEU A 249 -15.87 11.19 -31.00
CA LEU A 249 -16.50 11.21 -29.67
C LEU A 249 -17.48 12.41 -29.56
N PRO A 250 -18.64 12.21 -28.87
CA PRO A 250 -19.61 13.29 -28.62
C PRO A 250 -19.12 14.29 -27.54
N PHE A 251 -17.89 14.12 -27.03
CA PHE A 251 -17.27 14.97 -26.02
C PHE A 251 -15.77 15.13 -26.30
N SER A 252 -15.19 16.22 -25.81
CA SER A 252 -13.75 16.44 -25.95
C SER A 252 -12.98 15.65 -24.85
N PRO A 253 -12.03 14.79 -25.22
CA PRO A 253 -11.18 14.12 -24.25
C PRO A 253 -10.28 15.10 -23.51
N THR A 254 -10.01 14.81 -22.23
CA THR A 254 -9.12 15.62 -21.38
C THR A 254 -7.65 15.53 -21.85
N GLY A 255 -6.82 16.49 -21.43
CA GLY A 255 -5.37 16.45 -21.68
C GLY A 255 -4.73 15.16 -21.14
N ALA A 256 -5.14 14.72 -19.95
CA ALA A 256 -4.67 13.49 -19.35
C ALA A 256 -5.05 12.24 -20.15
N GLN A 257 -6.26 12.16 -20.68
CA GLN A 257 -6.71 11.05 -21.54
C GLN A 257 -5.90 11.00 -22.85
N ARG A 258 -5.70 12.13 -23.52
CA ARG A 258 -4.87 12.22 -24.73
C ARG A 258 -3.43 11.80 -24.45
N ARG A 259 -2.85 12.27 -23.35
CA ARG A 259 -1.50 11.90 -22.91
C ARG A 259 -1.37 10.39 -22.68
N ALA A 260 -2.31 9.78 -21.95
CA ALA A 260 -2.31 8.36 -21.65
C ALA A 260 -2.42 7.48 -22.92
N VAL A 261 -3.26 7.87 -23.89
CA VAL A 261 -3.34 7.18 -25.19
C VAL A 261 -2.04 7.31 -25.97
N LYS A 262 -1.45 8.51 -26.05
CA LYS A 262 -0.18 8.71 -26.75
C LYS A 262 0.99 7.93 -26.13
N GLU A 263 1.03 7.82 -24.81
CA GLU A 263 2.01 6.99 -24.10
C GLU A 263 1.84 5.51 -24.46
N ALA A 264 0.61 4.99 -24.42
CA ALA A 264 0.31 3.61 -24.79
C ALA A 264 0.60 3.33 -26.26
N MET A 265 0.19 4.20 -27.19
CA MET A 265 0.45 4.03 -28.61
C MET A 265 1.96 4.08 -28.94
N ARG A 266 2.73 4.95 -28.27
CA ARG A 266 4.18 4.95 -28.40
C ARG A 266 4.80 3.60 -28.04
N ASP A 267 4.35 2.99 -26.93
CA ASP A 267 4.84 1.68 -26.53
C ASP A 267 4.44 0.59 -27.54
N ILE A 268 3.19 0.56 -27.95
CA ILE A 268 2.66 -0.40 -28.94
C ILE A 268 3.43 -0.32 -30.26
N MET A 269 3.70 0.89 -30.75
CA MET A 269 4.41 1.12 -32.01
C MET A 269 5.93 0.94 -31.88
N SER A 270 6.47 0.78 -30.69
CA SER A 270 7.91 0.55 -30.46
C SER A 270 8.41 -0.84 -30.92
N GLY A 271 7.49 -1.74 -31.31
CA GLY A 271 7.78 -3.13 -31.63
C GLY A 271 8.01 -4.03 -30.41
N ARG A 272 7.85 -3.51 -29.19
CA ARG A 272 7.96 -4.25 -27.93
C ARG A 272 6.59 -4.51 -27.35
N GLN A 273 6.45 -5.58 -26.58
CA GLN A 273 5.22 -5.85 -25.86
C GLN A 273 4.96 -4.75 -24.82
N MET A 274 3.87 -4.02 -24.98
CA MET A 274 3.43 -3.04 -23.99
C MET A 274 2.82 -3.76 -22.77
N ASN A 275 3.28 -3.39 -21.58
CA ASN A 275 2.65 -3.75 -20.30
C ASN A 275 2.42 -2.47 -19.50
N ARG A 276 1.18 -1.96 -19.50
CA ARG A 276 0.89 -0.62 -18.96
C ARG A 276 -0.32 -0.61 -18.03
N LEU A 277 -0.18 0.08 -16.89
CA LEU A 277 -1.25 0.37 -15.95
C LEU A 277 -1.81 1.78 -16.21
N LEU A 278 -3.11 1.87 -16.48
CA LEU A 278 -3.86 3.12 -16.46
C LEU A 278 -4.47 3.33 -15.09
N GLN A 279 -3.97 4.30 -14.38
CA GLN A 279 -4.47 4.68 -13.07
C GLN A 279 -5.28 5.97 -13.16
N GLY A 280 -6.45 6.01 -12.54
CA GLY A 280 -7.28 7.20 -12.51
C GLY A 280 -8.46 7.03 -11.59
N ASP A 281 -8.96 8.14 -11.09
CA ASP A 281 -10.10 8.16 -10.18
C ASP A 281 -11.37 7.57 -10.81
N VAL A 282 -12.36 7.25 -9.98
CA VAL A 282 -13.68 6.80 -10.45
C VAL A 282 -14.27 7.87 -11.36
N GLY A 283 -14.64 7.49 -12.61
CA GLY A 283 -15.20 8.43 -13.60
C GLY A 283 -14.19 9.36 -14.27
N SER A 284 -12.88 9.10 -14.20
CA SER A 284 -11.85 9.82 -14.97
C SER A 284 -11.87 9.52 -16.48
N GLY A 285 -12.72 8.56 -16.91
CA GLY A 285 -12.86 8.19 -18.32
C GLY A 285 -11.84 7.15 -18.81
N LYS A 286 -11.38 6.25 -17.96
CA LYS A 286 -10.51 5.12 -18.33
C LYS A 286 -11.03 4.32 -19.52
N THR A 287 -12.35 4.10 -19.58
CA THR A 287 -13.00 3.37 -20.67
C THR A 287 -12.85 4.09 -22.03
N ALA A 288 -12.86 5.43 -22.05
CA ALA A 288 -12.65 6.20 -23.30
C ALA A 288 -11.20 6.04 -23.81
N VAL A 289 -10.22 5.98 -22.91
CA VAL A 289 -8.81 5.69 -23.24
C VAL A 289 -8.70 4.27 -23.84
N ALA A 290 -9.29 3.29 -23.16
CA ALA A 290 -9.32 1.90 -23.65
C ALA A 290 -9.98 1.79 -25.02
N ALA A 291 -11.07 2.53 -25.26
CA ALA A 291 -11.76 2.54 -26.56
C ALA A 291 -10.89 3.12 -27.69
N ALA A 292 -10.10 4.16 -27.43
CA ALA A 292 -9.16 4.70 -28.40
C ALA A 292 -8.09 3.68 -28.83
N LEU A 293 -7.60 2.88 -27.88
CA LEU A 293 -6.64 1.82 -28.17
C LEU A 293 -7.28 0.67 -28.95
N VAL A 294 -8.49 0.25 -28.59
CA VAL A 294 -9.27 -0.77 -29.32
C VAL A 294 -9.55 -0.30 -30.74
N TYR A 295 -9.95 0.96 -30.92
CA TYR A 295 -10.18 1.54 -32.24
C TYR A 295 -8.92 1.45 -33.12
N SER A 296 -7.79 1.87 -32.58
CA SER A 296 -6.50 1.80 -33.29
C SER A 296 -6.11 0.36 -33.62
N ALA A 297 -6.31 -0.60 -32.72
CA ALA A 297 -6.07 -2.02 -32.99
C ALA A 297 -6.95 -2.56 -34.11
N THR A 298 -8.26 -2.28 -34.07
CA THR A 298 -9.22 -2.74 -35.09
C THR A 298 -8.91 -2.14 -36.47
N LYS A 299 -8.55 -0.85 -36.56
CA LYS A 299 -8.14 -0.21 -37.84
C LYS A 299 -6.85 -0.82 -38.40
N ASN A 300 -6.03 -1.47 -37.60
CA ASN A 300 -4.88 -2.27 -38.03
C ASN A 300 -5.25 -3.76 -38.25
N SER A 301 -6.53 -4.10 -38.37
CA SER A 301 -7.04 -5.48 -38.56
C SER A 301 -6.66 -6.45 -37.43
N MET A 302 -6.53 -5.93 -36.20
CA MET A 302 -6.20 -6.71 -35.01
C MET A 302 -7.38 -6.78 -34.07
N GLN A 303 -7.46 -7.87 -33.32
CA GLN A 303 -8.50 -8.12 -32.33
C GLN A 303 -8.07 -7.66 -30.93
N SER A 304 -9.05 -7.30 -30.11
CA SER A 304 -8.87 -6.90 -28.72
C SER A 304 -9.73 -7.76 -27.79
N ALA A 305 -9.26 -7.94 -26.55
CA ALA A 305 -10.01 -8.57 -25.48
C ALA A 305 -10.12 -7.65 -24.28
N LEU A 306 -11.31 -7.56 -23.65
CA LEU A 306 -11.52 -6.86 -22.39
C LEU A 306 -12.07 -7.81 -21.34
N MET A 307 -11.33 -7.98 -20.26
CA MET A 307 -11.71 -8.83 -19.14
C MET A 307 -12.18 -8.00 -17.95
N ALA A 308 -13.40 -8.30 -17.47
CA ALA A 308 -13.98 -7.69 -16.28
C ALA A 308 -14.17 -8.73 -15.17
N PRO A 309 -14.08 -8.34 -13.88
CA PRO A 309 -14.12 -9.29 -12.76
C PRO A 309 -15.50 -9.93 -12.54
N THR A 310 -16.56 -9.30 -13.00
CA THR A 310 -17.95 -9.80 -12.83
C THR A 310 -18.75 -9.68 -14.13
N GLU A 311 -19.79 -10.51 -14.27
CA GLU A 311 -20.68 -10.45 -15.44
C GLU A 311 -21.38 -9.10 -15.56
N VAL A 312 -21.77 -8.49 -14.45
CA VAL A 312 -22.42 -7.17 -14.42
C VAL A 312 -21.51 -6.09 -15.00
N LEU A 313 -20.24 -6.09 -14.63
CA LEU A 313 -19.24 -5.16 -15.18
C LEU A 313 -18.96 -5.44 -16.65
N ALA A 314 -18.89 -6.71 -17.05
CA ALA A 314 -18.73 -7.09 -18.45
C ALA A 314 -19.90 -6.59 -19.31
N GLU A 315 -21.14 -6.77 -18.86
CA GLU A 315 -22.34 -6.25 -19.51
C GLU A 315 -22.35 -4.70 -19.60
N GLN A 316 -21.89 -4.04 -18.54
CA GLN A 316 -21.78 -2.57 -18.53
C GLN A 316 -20.73 -2.08 -19.54
N HIS A 317 -19.55 -2.70 -19.55
CA HIS A 317 -18.53 -2.40 -20.55
C HIS A 317 -19.08 -2.66 -21.97
N TYR A 318 -19.74 -3.78 -22.20
CA TYR A 318 -20.34 -4.09 -23.48
C TYR A 318 -21.30 -3.00 -23.95
N LYS A 319 -22.25 -2.56 -23.11
CA LYS A 319 -23.17 -1.47 -23.43
C LYS A 319 -22.44 -0.15 -23.68
N THR A 320 -21.40 0.13 -22.91
CA THR A 320 -20.61 1.35 -23.06
C THR A 320 -19.82 1.35 -24.36
N PHE A 321 -19.15 0.25 -24.70
CA PHE A 321 -18.38 0.14 -25.93
C PHE A 321 -19.27 0.14 -27.19
N LEU A 322 -20.47 -0.46 -27.12
CA LEU A 322 -21.45 -0.34 -28.22
C LEU A 322 -21.83 1.12 -28.53
N LYS A 323 -22.04 1.93 -27.47
CA LYS A 323 -22.31 3.37 -27.62
C LYS A 323 -21.10 4.14 -28.15
N LEU A 324 -19.90 3.84 -27.64
CA LEU A 324 -18.66 4.51 -28.02
C LEU A 324 -18.24 4.20 -29.47
N PHE A 325 -18.63 3.04 -29.98
CA PHE A 325 -18.33 2.59 -31.35
C PHE A 325 -19.52 2.68 -32.31
N GLU A 326 -20.60 3.35 -31.88
CA GLU A 326 -21.74 3.59 -32.78
C GLU A 326 -21.30 4.32 -34.04
N GLY A 327 -21.59 3.77 -35.19
CA GLY A 327 -21.15 4.29 -36.50
C GLY A 327 -19.68 4.00 -36.88
N CYS A 328 -18.87 3.40 -36.03
CA CYS A 328 -17.45 3.10 -36.29
C CYS A 328 -17.22 1.79 -37.07
N GLY A 329 -18.24 0.94 -37.19
CA GLY A 329 -18.14 -0.37 -37.85
C GLY A 329 -17.38 -1.44 -37.05
N ILE A 330 -17.15 -1.21 -35.77
CA ILE A 330 -16.44 -2.16 -34.86
C ILE A 330 -17.44 -3.16 -34.27
N LYS A 331 -17.16 -4.45 -34.42
CA LYS A 331 -17.98 -5.53 -33.90
C LYS A 331 -17.57 -5.91 -32.49
N VAL A 332 -18.41 -5.54 -31.52
CA VAL A 332 -18.23 -5.86 -30.10
C VAL A 332 -19.12 -7.04 -29.73
N GLU A 333 -18.58 -8.02 -29.02
CA GLU A 333 -19.35 -9.18 -28.55
C GLU A 333 -19.08 -9.43 -27.06
N LEU A 334 -20.08 -9.97 -26.35
CA LEU A 334 -20.01 -10.30 -24.93
C LEU A 334 -20.00 -11.80 -24.73
N LEU A 335 -19.04 -12.34 -23.96
CA LEU A 335 -18.94 -13.76 -23.58
C LEU A 335 -18.98 -13.90 -22.07
N THR A 336 -20.04 -14.53 -21.56
CA THR A 336 -20.24 -14.75 -20.11
C THR A 336 -20.54 -16.20 -19.76
N GLY A 337 -20.50 -16.50 -18.46
CA GLY A 337 -20.88 -17.82 -17.93
C GLY A 337 -22.34 -18.18 -18.24
N SER A 338 -23.22 -17.19 -18.26
CA SER A 338 -24.68 -17.32 -18.48
C SER A 338 -25.09 -17.59 -19.94
N ASP A 339 -24.19 -17.45 -20.91
CA ASP A 339 -24.46 -17.79 -22.30
C ASP A 339 -24.76 -19.29 -22.46
N THR A 340 -25.74 -19.64 -23.33
CA THR A 340 -26.00 -21.02 -23.68
C THR A 340 -24.86 -21.66 -24.46
N ALA A 341 -24.76 -22.99 -24.46
CA ALA A 341 -23.71 -23.69 -25.19
C ALA A 341 -23.70 -23.37 -26.70
N ALA A 342 -24.88 -23.19 -27.30
CA ALA A 342 -25.01 -22.79 -28.70
C ALA A 342 -24.50 -21.37 -28.97
N GLN A 343 -24.83 -20.42 -28.09
CA GLN A 343 -24.33 -19.04 -28.15
C GLN A 343 -22.82 -18.99 -28.02
N LYS A 344 -22.26 -19.68 -27.00
CA LYS A 344 -20.81 -19.78 -26.78
C LYS A 344 -20.09 -20.30 -28.02
N ARG A 345 -20.60 -21.41 -28.61
CA ARG A 345 -20.00 -21.99 -29.80
C ARG A 345 -20.01 -21.01 -30.99
N ARG A 346 -21.13 -20.31 -31.24
CA ARG A 346 -21.25 -19.33 -32.32
C ARG A 346 -20.27 -18.16 -32.12
N LYS A 347 -20.20 -17.63 -30.90
CA LYS A 347 -19.30 -16.49 -30.57
C LYS A 347 -17.82 -16.89 -30.71
N LYS A 348 -17.45 -18.08 -30.24
CA LYS A 348 -16.08 -18.61 -30.35
C LYS A 348 -15.67 -18.81 -31.81
N GLU A 349 -16.56 -19.33 -32.65
CA GLU A 349 -16.29 -19.48 -34.08
C GLU A 349 -16.15 -18.14 -34.78
N ALA A 350 -17.06 -17.18 -34.53
CA ALA A 350 -16.96 -15.82 -35.08
C ALA A 350 -15.64 -15.12 -34.65
N LEU A 351 -15.18 -15.34 -33.43
CA LEU A 351 -13.91 -14.83 -32.93
C LEU A 351 -12.72 -15.46 -33.70
N ARG A 352 -12.75 -16.77 -33.90
CA ARG A 352 -11.69 -17.53 -34.56
C ARG A 352 -11.51 -17.15 -36.02
N VAL A 353 -12.60 -16.84 -36.72
CA VAL A 353 -12.53 -16.39 -38.14
C VAL A 353 -12.23 -14.89 -38.27
N GLY A 354 -12.31 -14.12 -37.17
CA GLY A 354 -12.00 -12.69 -37.15
C GLY A 354 -13.20 -11.77 -37.40
N ASP A 355 -14.43 -12.27 -37.22
CA ASP A 355 -15.65 -11.49 -37.34
C ASP A 355 -15.99 -10.64 -36.13
N ILE A 356 -15.25 -10.79 -35.03
CA ILE A 356 -15.36 -10.03 -33.78
C ILE A 356 -14.07 -9.24 -33.59
N ASP A 357 -14.16 -7.92 -33.43
CA ASP A 357 -13.02 -7.02 -33.21
C ASP A 357 -12.68 -6.87 -31.73
N LEU A 358 -13.71 -6.78 -30.88
CA LEU A 358 -13.58 -6.68 -29.43
C LEU A 358 -14.42 -7.74 -28.74
N LEU A 359 -13.79 -8.66 -28.03
CA LEU A 359 -14.45 -9.59 -27.12
C LEU A 359 -14.40 -9.07 -25.67
N ILE A 360 -15.57 -8.88 -25.07
CA ILE A 360 -15.71 -8.49 -23.66
C ILE A 360 -16.25 -9.70 -22.87
N GLY A 361 -15.72 -9.93 -21.66
CA GLY A 361 -16.27 -10.97 -20.80
C GLY A 361 -15.56 -11.10 -19.47
N THR A 362 -15.83 -12.20 -18.78
CA THR A 362 -15.20 -12.54 -17.51
C THR A 362 -14.12 -13.61 -17.73
N HIS A 363 -13.80 -14.40 -16.71
CA HIS A 363 -12.90 -15.55 -16.83
C HIS A 363 -13.28 -16.55 -17.97
N ALA A 364 -14.46 -16.43 -18.54
CA ALA A 364 -14.85 -17.24 -19.70
C ALA A 364 -13.94 -17.00 -20.93
N ILE A 365 -13.30 -15.83 -21.05
CA ILE A 365 -12.37 -15.53 -22.15
C ILE A 365 -11.07 -16.34 -22.04
N ILE A 366 -10.66 -16.72 -20.84
CA ILE A 366 -9.40 -17.44 -20.59
C ILE A 366 -9.51 -18.93 -20.95
N GLN A 367 -10.73 -19.48 -21.08
CA GLN A 367 -10.94 -20.90 -21.36
C GLN A 367 -10.16 -21.35 -22.61
N SER A 368 -9.59 -22.55 -22.57
CA SER A 368 -8.69 -23.08 -23.62
C SER A 368 -9.30 -23.12 -25.02
N ASP A 369 -10.64 -23.27 -25.11
CA ASP A 369 -11.41 -23.35 -26.34
C ASP A 369 -11.81 -21.98 -26.93
N VAL A 370 -11.35 -20.87 -26.34
CA VAL A 370 -11.50 -19.51 -26.90
C VAL A 370 -10.23 -19.17 -27.67
N GLU A 371 -10.33 -19.08 -28.99
CA GLU A 371 -9.20 -18.79 -29.90
C GLU A 371 -9.44 -17.48 -30.64
N PHE A 372 -8.42 -16.64 -30.70
CA PHE A 372 -8.42 -15.40 -31.48
C PHE A 372 -7.65 -15.62 -32.79
N LYS A 373 -8.09 -14.97 -33.86
CA LYS A 373 -7.36 -14.97 -35.14
C LYS A 373 -6.09 -14.10 -35.05
N SER A 374 -6.20 -12.92 -34.42
CA SER A 374 -5.12 -11.91 -34.37
C SER A 374 -5.23 -11.02 -33.11
N LEU A 375 -5.11 -11.63 -31.93
CA LEU A 375 -5.18 -10.86 -30.66
C LEU A 375 -3.92 -9.99 -30.51
N ALA A 376 -4.10 -8.67 -30.48
CA ALA A 376 -3.03 -7.71 -30.26
C ALA A 376 -3.14 -6.92 -28.95
N LEU A 377 -4.34 -6.71 -28.44
CA LEU A 377 -4.57 -5.89 -27.25
C LEU A 377 -5.43 -6.64 -26.22
N VAL A 378 -4.93 -6.72 -25.00
CA VAL A 378 -5.63 -7.26 -23.84
C VAL A 378 -5.83 -6.15 -22.84
N ILE A 379 -7.08 -5.91 -22.45
CA ILE A 379 -7.46 -4.93 -21.45
C ILE A 379 -8.03 -5.67 -20.24
N THR A 380 -7.59 -5.32 -19.04
CA THR A 380 -8.14 -5.85 -17.79
C THR A 380 -8.62 -4.70 -16.91
N ASP A 381 -9.86 -4.80 -16.38
CA ASP A 381 -10.40 -3.83 -15.44
C ASP A 381 -10.33 -4.35 -14.01
N GLU A 382 -10.04 -3.47 -13.02
CA GLU A 382 -9.95 -3.79 -11.58
C GLU A 382 -8.94 -4.91 -11.27
N GLN A 383 -7.69 -4.71 -11.63
CA GLN A 383 -6.60 -5.70 -11.55
C GLN A 383 -6.48 -6.45 -10.21
N HIS A 384 -6.75 -5.79 -9.08
CA HIS A 384 -6.60 -6.39 -7.74
C HIS A 384 -7.55 -7.57 -7.48
N ARG A 385 -8.50 -7.82 -8.38
CA ARG A 385 -9.44 -8.96 -8.34
C ARG A 385 -9.00 -10.15 -9.21
N PHE A 386 -7.91 -10.01 -9.97
CA PHE A 386 -7.37 -11.07 -10.83
C PHE A 386 -6.01 -11.55 -10.34
N GLY A 387 -5.80 -12.87 -10.33
CA GLY A 387 -4.49 -13.47 -10.07
C GLY A 387 -3.49 -13.25 -11.21
N VAL A 388 -2.19 -13.34 -10.91
CA VAL A 388 -1.10 -13.29 -11.92
C VAL A 388 -1.27 -14.36 -12.98
N GLU A 389 -1.69 -15.57 -12.59
CA GLU A 389 -1.93 -16.72 -13.49
C GLU A 389 -2.99 -16.43 -14.56
N GLN A 390 -4.07 -15.72 -14.20
CA GLN A 390 -5.15 -15.39 -15.14
C GLN A 390 -4.72 -14.39 -16.21
N ARG A 391 -3.84 -13.45 -15.85
CA ARG A 391 -3.24 -12.50 -16.80
C ARG A 391 -2.30 -13.20 -17.77
N ASN A 392 -1.47 -14.11 -17.27
CA ASN A 392 -0.55 -14.88 -18.08
C ASN A 392 -1.32 -15.76 -19.09
N ALA A 393 -2.38 -16.46 -18.63
CA ALA A 393 -3.22 -17.27 -19.47
C ALA A 393 -3.91 -16.48 -20.60
N LEU A 394 -4.25 -15.20 -20.36
CA LEU A 394 -4.80 -14.34 -21.41
C LEU A 394 -3.71 -13.84 -22.38
N GLY A 395 -2.50 -13.59 -21.88
CA GLY A 395 -1.33 -13.26 -22.68
C GLY A 395 -0.90 -14.39 -23.62
N GLU A 396 -1.10 -15.63 -23.24
CA GLU A 396 -0.78 -16.83 -24.07
C GLU A 396 -1.72 -17.06 -25.24
N LYS A 397 -2.90 -16.38 -25.29
CA LYS A 397 -3.88 -16.51 -26.38
C LYS A 397 -3.53 -15.76 -27.66
N GLY A 398 -2.43 -15.00 -27.66
CA GLY A 398 -1.91 -14.28 -28.82
C GLY A 398 -0.39 -14.39 -28.92
N LYS A 399 0.17 -13.87 -29.99
CA LYS A 399 1.64 -13.74 -30.13
C LYS A 399 2.10 -12.48 -29.39
N ASN A 400 2.32 -12.57 -28.07
CA ASN A 400 2.72 -11.45 -27.20
C ASN A 400 1.79 -10.23 -27.33
N PRO A 401 0.50 -10.36 -27.03
CA PRO A 401 -0.43 -9.24 -27.08
C PRO A 401 -0.01 -8.16 -26.08
N HIS A 402 -0.29 -6.91 -26.41
CA HIS A 402 -0.10 -5.78 -25.51
C HIS A 402 -1.07 -5.87 -24.32
N LEU A 403 -0.59 -5.63 -23.11
CA LEU A 403 -1.40 -5.67 -21.90
C LEU A 403 -1.66 -4.25 -21.38
N TYR A 404 -2.93 -3.91 -21.25
CA TYR A 404 -3.38 -2.64 -20.71
C TYR A 404 -4.30 -2.85 -19.51
N VAL A 405 -3.81 -2.50 -18.34
CA VAL A 405 -4.49 -2.75 -17.07
C VAL A 405 -5.13 -1.45 -16.59
N MET A 406 -6.42 -1.48 -16.24
CA MET A 406 -7.12 -0.33 -15.66
C MET A 406 -7.35 -0.53 -14.17
N SER A 407 -7.12 0.54 -13.37
CA SER A 407 -7.45 0.55 -11.93
C SER A 407 -8.22 1.81 -11.57
N ALA A 408 -9.32 1.62 -10.83
CA ALA A 408 -10.10 2.72 -10.25
C ALA A 408 -9.65 3.08 -8.83
N THR A 409 -8.76 2.28 -8.22
CA THR A 409 -8.13 2.65 -6.96
C THR A 409 -6.92 3.53 -7.24
N PRO A 410 -6.96 4.81 -6.89
CA PRO A 410 -5.76 5.61 -6.90
C PRO A 410 -4.78 5.03 -5.86
N ILE A 411 -3.59 4.66 -6.31
CA ILE A 411 -2.48 4.27 -5.44
C ILE A 411 -1.44 5.38 -5.59
N PRO A 412 -0.78 5.82 -4.53
CA PRO A 412 0.30 6.77 -4.64
C PRO A 412 1.28 6.36 -5.74
N ARG A 413 1.63 7.31 -6.63
CA ARG A 413 2.41 7.02 -7.85
C ARG A 413 3.73 6.30 -7.55
N THR A 414 4.39 6.68 -6.48
CA THR A 414 5.63 6.05 -6.02
C THR A 414 5.43 4.60 -5.60
N LEU A 415 4.32 4.31 -4.93
CA LEU A 415 3.98 2.97 -4.48
C LEU A 415 3.49 2.09 -5.64
N ALA A 416 2.75 2.65 -6.57
CA ALA A 416 2.30 1.95 -7.77
C ALA A 416 3.47 1.43 -8.62
N LEU A 417 4.56 2.21 -8.74
CA LEU A 417 5.78 1.79 -9.43
C LEU A 417 6.48 0.60 -8.77
N ILE A 418 6.31 0.42 -7.47
CA ILE A 418 6.90 -0.69 -6.72
C ILE A 418 5.98 -1.91 -6.77
N ILE A 419 4.69 -1.72 -6.49
CA ILE A 419 3.70 -2.82 -6.46
C ILE A 419 3.53 -3.45 -7.85
N TYR A 420 3.55 -2.63 -8.88
CA TYR A 420 3.37 -3.03 -10.27
C TYR A 420 4.65 -2.88 -11.07
N GLY A 421 5.80 -3.21 -10.47
CA GLY A 421 7.14 -2.98 -11.02
C GLY A 421 7.35 -3.45 -12.46
N GLU A 422 6.53 -4.39 -12.95
CA GLU A 422 6.54 -4.88 -14.33
C GLU A 422 5.74 -3.99 -15.30
N LEU A 423 4.93 -3.05 -14.80
CA LEU A 423 4.04 -2.24 -15.62
C LEU A 423 4.54 -0.79 -15.72
N ASP A 424 4.47 -0.22 -16.91
CA ASP A 424 4.56 1.22 -17.09
C ASP A 424 3.27 1.90 -16.60
N ILE A 425 3.34 3.13 -16.09
CA ILE A 425 2.18 3.77 -15.47
C ILE A 425 1.78 5.02 -16.26
N SER A 426 0.50 5.08 -16.65
CA SER A 426 -0.19 6.28 -17.10
C SER A 426 -1.20 6.74 -16.05
N VAL A 427 -1.24 8.04 -15.77
CA VAL A 427 -2.11 8.61 -14.74
C VAL A 427 -3.12 9.57 -15.37
N LEU A 428 -4.40 9.36 -15.03
CA LEU A 428 -5.48 10.31 -15.33
C LEU A 428 -5.69 11.21 -14.10
N ASP A 429 -5.03 12.33 -14.10
CA ASP A 429 -5.04 13.36 -13.05
C ASP A 429 -6.06 14.50 -13.31
N GLU A 430 -6.86 14.35 -14.38
CA GLU A 430 -7.93 15.27 -14.76
C GLU A 430 -9.28 14.55 -14.76
N LEU A 431 -10.33 15.23 -14.31
CA LEU A 431 -11.70 14.77 -14.44
C LEU A 431 -12.34 15.35 -15.71
N PRO A 432 -13.21 14.57 -16.39
CA PRO A 432 -13.96 15.07 -17.55
C PRO A 432 -14.79 16.31 -17.21
N PRO A 433 -14.96 17.26 -18.16
CA PRO A 433 -15.77 18.45 -17.96
C PRO A 433 -17.24 18.07 -17.66
N GLY A 434 -17.90 18.86 -16.81
CA GLY A 434 -19.30 18.66 -16.42
C GLY A 434 -19.51 17.79 -15.18
N ARG A 435 -18.49 17.16 -14.62
CA ARG A 435 -18.62 16.41 -13.36
C ARG A 435 -18.75 17.35 -12.18
N GLN A 436 -19.83 17.21 -11.41
CA GLN A 436 -20.09 18.01 -10.21
C GLN A 436 -19.24 17.52 -9.05
N LYS A 437 -18.76 18.48 -8.23
CA LYS A 437 -18.09 18.16 -6.97
C LYS A 437 -19.09 17.57 -5.98
N ILE A 438 -18.76 16.43 -5.40
CA ILE A 438 -19.57 15.78 -4.36
C ILE A 438 -19.26 16.45 -3.01
N GLU A 439 -20.30 17.03 -2.38
CA GLU A 439 -20.20 17.58 -1.04
C GLU A 439 -20.23 16.42 -0.03
N THR A 440 -19.28 16.37 0.89
CA THR A 440 -19.19 15.31 1.89
C THR A 440 -19.28 15.91 3.28
N TYR A 441 -20.13 15.35 4.15
CA TYR A 441 -20.34 15.78 5.52
C TYR A 441 -20.18 14.59 6.45
N ALA A 442 -19.41 14.74 7.54
CA ALA A 442 -19.34 13.78 8.63
C ALA A 442 -20.19 14.27 9.79
N VAL A 443 -21.09 13.43 10.25
CA VAL A 443 -22.07 13.78 11.32
C VAL A 443 -22.17 12.66 12.34
N THR A 444 -22.60 12.99 13.56
CA THR A 444 -22.89 12.00 14.60
C THR A 444 -24.27 11.35 14.40
N SER A 445 -24.51 10.22 15.04
CA SER A 445 -25.81 9.53 15.02
C SER A 445 -26.97 10.41 15.52
N GLU A 446 -26.71 11.42 16.34
CA GLU A 446 -27.73 12.41 16.78
C GLU A 446 -28.36 13.16 15.59
N LEU A 447 -27.61 13.38 14.53
CA LEU A 447 -28.06 14.04 13.30
C LEU A 447 -28.64 13.09 12.25
N ARG A 448 -28.71 11.77 12.53
CA ARG A 448 -29.22 10.75 11.59
C ARG A 448 -30.61 11.09 11.07
N GLN A 449 -31.53 11.49 11.92
CA GLN A 449 -32.88 11.87 11.47
C GLN A 449 -32.87 13.07 10.53
N ARG A 450 -32.01 14.03 10.77
CA ARG A 450 -31.82 15.19 9.88
C ARG A 450 -31.25 14.74 8.52
N ALA A 451 -30.30 13.82 8.52
CA ALA A 451 -29.75 13.22 7.29
C ALA A 451 -30.84 12.50 6.49
N TYR A 452 -31.70 11.70 7.15
CA TYR A 452 -32.81 11.02 6.47
C TYR A 452 -33.86 11.99 5.91
N ASN A 453 -34.17 13.06 6.63
CA ASN A 453 -35.04 14.10 6.11
C ASN A 453 -34.46 14.81 4.88
N TYR A 454 -33.13 14.95 4.84
CA TYR A 454 -32.45 15.48 3.67
C TYR A 454 -32.48 14.49 2.49
N VAL A 455 -32.34 13.18 2.72
CA VAL A 455 -32.57 12.14 1.70
C VAL A 455 -33.98 12.24 1.15
N LYS A 456 -35.04 12.30 1.99
CA LYS A 456 -36.43 12.42 1.55
C LYS A 456 -36.64 13.61 0.62
N LYS A 457 -36.07 14.76 0.93
CA LYS A 457 -36.15 15.95 0.07
C LYS A 457 -35.66 15.66 -1.36
N HIS A 458 -34.64 14.83 -1.51
CA HIS A 458 -34.14 14.42 -2.81
C HIS A 458 -35.06 13.41 -3.48
N LEU A 459 -35.58 12.44 -2.72
CA LEU A 459 -36.55 11.46 -3.23
C LEU A 459 -37.84 12.13 -3.70
N ASP A 460 -38.35 13.10 -2.96
CA ASP A 460 -39.54 13.91 -3.33
C ASP A 460 -39.31 14.72 -4.61
N ALA A 461 -38.07 15.11 -4.87
CA ALA A 461 -37.67 15.77 -6.11
C ALA A 461 -37.45 14.78 -7.29
N GLY A 462 -37.84 13.51 -7.14
CA GLY A 462 -37.68 12.46 -8.16
C GLY A 462 -36.22 11.95 -8.32
N ARG A 463 -35.37 12.20 -7.30
CA ARG A 463 -33.99 11.69 -7.29
C ARG A 463 -33.92 10.36 -6.57
N GLN A 464 -32.76 9.69 -6.69
CA GLN A 464 -32.50 8.41 -6.06
C GLN A 464 -31.33 8.51 -5.08
N GLY A 465 -31.25 7.58 -4.14
CA GLY A 465 -30.22 7.58 -3.12
C GLY A 465 -29.76 6.20 -2.69
N TYR A 466 -28.64 6.19 -1.99
CA TYR A 466 -28.07 4.99 -1.38
C TYR A 466 -27.98 5.17 0.15
N ILE A 467 -28.24 4.08 0.89
CA ILE A 467 -27.84 3.93 2.28
C ILE A 467 -26.93 2.72 2.37
N ILE A 468 -25.71 2.93 2.82
CA ILE A 468 -24.70 1.88 2.96
C ILE A 468 -24.56 1.54 4.43
N CYS A 469 -24.70 0.25 4.74
CA CYS A 469 -24.52 -0.28 6.09
C CYS A 469 -23.26 -1.18 6.11
N PRO A 470 -22.35 -1.01 7.09
CA PRO A 470 -21.28 -1.95 7.27
C PRO A 470 -21.84 -3.33 7.67
N LEU A 471 -21.11 -4.39 7.30
CA LEU A 471 -21.36 -5.70 7.88
C LEU A 471 -21.05 -5.64 9.37
N VAL A 472 -21.95 -6.16 10.20
CA VAL A 472 -21.75 -6.21 11.66
C VAL A 472 -20.94 -7.46 11.96
N ASP A 473 -19.74 -7.30 12.56
CA ASP A 473 -18.94 -8.41 13.07
C ASP A 473 -19.68 -9.10 14.21
N GLY A 474 -20.36 -10.19 13.93
CA GLY A 474 -21.01 -11.04 14.91
C GLY A 474 -20.69 -12.50 14.61
N ASP A 475 -20.73 -13.38 15.61
CA ASP A 475 -20.39 -14.82 15.48
C ASP A 475 -21.29 -15.56 14.46
N GLY A 476 -21.02 -15.38 13.19
CA GLY A 476 -21.63 -16.12 12.08
C GLY A 476 -22.22 -15.23 10.98
N ALA A 477 -21.90 -15.58 9.75
CA ALA A 477 -22.33 -14.90 8.52
C ALA A 477 -23.88 -14.80 8.35
N ASP A 478 -24.67 -15.53 9.14
CA ASP A 478 -26.13 -15.50 9.11
C ASP A 478 -26.71 -14.39 9.99
N THR A 479 -26.02 -14.01 11.06
CA THR A 479 -26.38 -12.87 11.93
C THR A 479 -26.19 -11.53 11.20
N GLU A 480 -25.18 -11.39 10.37
CA GLU A 480 -24.90 -10.20 9.56
C GLU A 480 -25.97 -9.94 8.51
N LEU A 481 -26.43 -10.99 7.86
CA LEU A 481 -27.50 -10.93 6.87
C LEU A 481 -28.81 -10.50 7.52
N ALA A 482 -29.16 -11.12 8.66
CA ALA A 482 -30.35 -10.78 9.41
C ALA A 482 -30.39 -9.30 9.84
N SER A 483 -29.21 -8.74 10.20
CA SER A 483 -29.08 -7.33 10.58
C SER A 483 -29.34 -6.39 9.41
N ALA A 484 -28.79 -6.67 8.21
CA ALA A 484 -29.01 -5.81 7.03
C ALA A 484 -30.46 -5.89 6.52
N VAL A 485 -31.06 -7.07 6.52
CA VAL A 485 -32.47 -7.28 6.15
C VAL A 485 -33.38 -6.55 7.14
N LYS A 486 -33.16 -6.74 8.44
CA LYS A 486 -33.93 -6.07 9.49
C LYS A 486 -33.81 -4.54 9.39
N TYR A 487 -32.61 -4.03 9.16
CA TYR A 487 -32.39 -2.61 9.01
C TYR A 487 -33.10 -2.03 7.77
N ALA A 488 -33.07 -2.73 6.64
CA ALA A 488 -33.81 -2.30 5.46
C ALA A 488 -35.33 -2.30 5.70
N ASP A 489 -35.83 -3.30 6.42
CA ASP A 489 -37.23 -3.40 6.81
C ASP A 489 -37.65 -2.27 7.78
N GLU A 490 -36.81 -1.98 8.78
CA GLU A 490 -36.99 -0.84 9.70
C GLU A 490 -37.04 0.50 8.96
N LEU A 491 -36.17 0.68 7.95
CA LEU A 491 -36.18 1.89 7.12
C LEU A 491 -37.44 1.98 6.25
N GLN A 492 -37.85 0.88 5.61
CA GLN A 492 -39.04 0.83 4.75
C GLN A 492 -40.35 1.13 5.54
N HIS A 493 -40.50 0.54 6.73
CA HIS A 493 -41.69 0.71 7.54
C HIS A 493 -41.63 1.91 8.48
N GLY A 494 -40.46 2.45 8.73
CA GLY A 494 -40.18 3.59 9.60
C GLY A 494 -39.86 4.86 8.84
N ALA A 495 -38.59 5.21 8.81
CA ALA A 495 -38.14 6.51 8.32
C ALA A 495 -38.52 6.79 6.86
N PHE A 496 -38.55 5.77 5.98
CA PHE A 496 -38.86 5.92 4.55
C PHE A 496 -40.21 5.27 4.17
N ARG A 497 -41.14 5.26 5.08
CA ARG A 497 -42.50 4.82 4.76
C ARG A 497 -43.10 5.68 3.64
N GLY A 498 -43.57 5.03 2.60
CA GLY A 498 -44.13 5.69 1.39
C GLY A 498 -43.14 5.82 0.22
N TYR A 499 -41.88 5.45 0.41
CA TYR A 499 -40.89 5.38 -0.68
C TYR A 499 -40.59 3.91 -1.01
N THR A 500 -40.15 3.64 -2.25
CA THR A 500 -39.75 2.30 -2.66
C THR A 500 -38.29 2.06 -2.27
N VAL A 501 -38.08 1.17 -1.26
CA VAL A 501 -36.76 0.81 -0.75
C VAL A 501 -36.37 -0.57 -1.28
N GLY A 502 -35.25 -0.66 -1.98
CA GLY A 502 -34.62 -1.92 -2.39
C GLY A 502 -33.51 -2.33 -1.45
N LEU A 503 -33.26 -3.63 -1.29
CA LEU A 503 -32.16 -4.18 -0.51
C LEU A 503 -31.22 -4.97 -1.42
N MET A 504 -29.90 -4.76 -1.24
CA MET A 504 -28.86 -5.53 -1.92
C MET A 504 -27.75 -5.96 -0.94
N HIS A 505 -27.43 -7.26 -0.94
CA HIS A 505 -26.37 -7.79 -0.08
C HIS A 505 -25.57 -8.93 -0.74
N GLY A 506 -24.43 -9.29 -0.17
CA GLY A 506 -23.45 -10.21 -0.74
C GLY A 506 -23.99 -11.61 -1.07
N LYS A 507 -24.86 -12.14 -0.20
CA LYS A 507 -25.40 -13.51 -0.31
C LYS A 507 -26.56 -13.68 -1.32
N MET A 508 -27.05 -12.57 -1.93
CA MET A 508 -28.09 -12.67 -2.97
C MET A 508 -27.56 -13.42 -4.20
N LYS A 509 -28.45 -14.18 -4.86
CA LYS A 509 -28.14 -14.79 -6.16
C LYS A 509 -27.88 -13.68 -7.19
N ASN A 510 -27.05 -13.96 -8.18
CA ASN A 510 -26.73 -12.98 -9.23
C ASN A 510 -27.98 -12.51 -10.00
N THR A 511 -28.96 -13.38 -10.19
CA THR A 511 -30.27 -13.05 -10.81
C THR A 511 -31.00 -11.97 -10.02
N ASP A 512 -31.06 -12.12 -8.70
CA ASP A 512 -31.80 -11.22 -7.80
C ASP A 512 -31.07 -9.88 -7.69
N LYS A 513 -29.72 -9.91 -7.62
CA LYS A 513 -28.91 -8.68 -7.67
C LYS A 513 -29.14 -7.89 -8.96
N LYS A 514 -29.20 -8.60 -10.11
CA LYS A 514 -29.49 -7.97 -11.40
C LYS A 514 -30.89 -7.34 -11.41
N ALA A 515 -31.90 -8.04 -10.91
CA ALA A 515 -33.27 -7.54 -10.85
C ALA A 515 -33.39 -6.26 -9.99
N VAL A 516 -32.80 -6.26 -8.79
CA VAL A 516 -32.79 -5.09 -7.88
C VAL A 516 -32.06 -3.92 -8.53
N MET A 517 -30.91 -4.14 -9.14
CA MET A 517 -30.14 -3.07 -9.79
C MET A 517 -30.85 -2.54 -11.03
N GLN A 518 -31.56 -3.37 -11.78
CA GLN A 518 -32.35 -2.95 -12.93
C GLN A 518 -33.50 -2.06 -12.49
N SER A 519 -34.31 -2.49 -11.49
CA SER A 519 -35.39 -1.69 -10.91
C SER A 519 -34.88 -0.35 -10.38
N PHE A 520 -33.68 -0.33 -9.73
CA PHE A 520 -33.06 0.91 -9.29
C PHE A 520 -32.59 1.78 -10.45
N SER A 521 -32.01 1.22 -11.50
CA SER A 521 -31.56 1.95 -12.69
C SER A 521 -32.74 2.54 -13.49
N GLU A 522 -33.88 1.86 -13.51
CA GLU A 522 -35.13 2.30 -14.18
C GLU A 522 -35.92 3.31 -13.35
N GLY A 523 -35.50 3.56 -12.09
CA GLY A 523 -36.12 4.55 -11.22
C GLY A 523 -37.34 4.04 -10.44
N GLU A 524 -37.71 2.76 -10.55
CA GLU A 524 -38.80 2.14 -9.79
C GLU A 524 -38.45 2.04 -8.29
N THR A 525 -37.19 1.72 -7.99
CA THR A 525 -36.61 1.78 -6.65
C THR A 525 -36.01 3.16 -6.42
N GLN A 526 -36.47 3.89 -5.41
CA GLN A 526 -36.03 5.26 -5.11
C GLN A 526 -34.81 5.26 -4.18
N LEU A 527 -34.77 4.35 -3.22
CA LEU A 527 -33.70 4.24 -2.23
C LEU A 527 -33.13 2.83 -2.21
N LEU A 528 -31.85 2.68 -2.39
CA LEU A 528 -31.17 1.37 -2.33
C LEU A 528 -30.35 1.25 -1.05
N VAL A 529 -30.80 0.35 -0.17
CA VAL A 529 -30.06 -0.05 1.03
C VAL A 529 -29.10 -1.17 0.64
N SER A 530 -27.83 -1.04 0.96
CA SER A 530 -26.86 -2.07 0.63
C SER A 530 -25.77 -2.23 1.67
N THR A 531 -25.22 -3.44 1.74
CA THR A 531 -23.94 -3.70 2.36
C THR A 531 -22.81 -3.28 1.40
N THR A 532 -21.55 -3.61 1.68
CA THR A 532 -20.35 -3.27 0.87
C THR A 532 -20.39 -3.71 -0.60
N VAL A 533 -21.40 -4.47 -1.02
CA VAL A 533 -21.54 -5.08 -2.36
C VAL A 533 -21.79 -4.10 -3.50
N ILE A 534 -22.11 -2.83 -3.22
CA ILE A 534 -22.22 -1.76 -4.26
C ILE A 534 -20.86 -1.46 -4.97
N GLU A 535 -19.80 -2.12 -4.59
CA GLU A 535 -18.55 -2.10 -5.37
C GLU A 535 -18.75 -2.57 -6.83
N VAL A 536 -19.88 -3.22 -7.15
CA VAL A 536 -20.23 -3.69 -8.49
C VAL A 536 -20.92 -2.59 -9.28
N GLY A 537 -20.22 -1.97 -10.04
CA GLY A 537 -20.13 -1.01 -11.12
C GLY A 537 -21.38 -0.50 -11.88
N VAL A 538 -22.62 -0.61 -11.44
CA VAL A 538 -23.76 -0.03 -12.20
C VAL A 538 -23.82 1.48 -12.00
N ASP A 539 -23.87 2.20 -13.11
CA ASP A 539 -23.97 3.66 -13.16
C ASP A 539 -25.43 4.12 -13.14
N VAL A 540 -25.81 4.87 -12.10
CA VAL A 540 -27.15 5.43 -11.97
C VAL A 540 -27.04 6.96 -11.85
N PRO A 541 -27.14 7.71 -12.97
CA PRO A 541 -26.94 9.15 -13.01
C PRO A 541 -27.92 9.94 -12.13
N ASN A 542 -29.11 9.40 -11.85
CA ASN A 542 -30.13 10.01 -11.00
C ASN A 542 -29.89 9.84 -9.48
N ALA A 543 -28.91 8.99 -9.09
CA ALA A 543 -28.55 8.82 -7.69
C ALA A 543 -27.62 9.96 -7.23
N VAL A 544 -28.18 10.86 -6.41
CA VAL A 544 -27.51 12.11 -5.99
C VAL A 544 -27.16 12.17 -4.51
N ILE A 545 -27.70 11.26 -3.72
CA ILE A 545 -27.49 11.24 -2.26
C ILE A 545 -27.00 9.88 -1.80
N MET A 546 -26.02 9.89 -0.92
CA MET A 546 -25.51 8.68 -0.27
C MET A 546 -25.36 8.92 1.23
N VAL A 547 -25.85 8.01 2.02
CA VAL A 547 -25.61 7.95 3.47
C VAL A 547 -24.79 6.69 3.76
N ILE A 548 -23.73 6.81 4.53
CA ILE A 548 -22.90 5.69 4.98
C ILE A 548 -22.97 5.62 6.49
N GLU A 549 -23.57 4.57 6.99
CA GLU A 549 -23.71 4.29 8.42
C GLU A 549 -22.42 3.70 8.99
N ASN A 550 -22.06 4.08 10.22
CA ASN A 550 -20.84 3.65 10.91
C ASN A 550 -19.59 3.76 10.00
N ALA A 551 -19.42 4.96 9.42
CA ALA A 551 -18.43 5.22 8.40
C ALA A 551 -16.98 4.93 8.85
N GLU A 552 -16.71 4.94 10.16
CA GLU A 552 -15.41 4.57 10.75
C GLU A 552 -14.98 3.14 10.47
N ARG A 553 -15.92 2.25 10.15
CA ARG A 553 -15.62 0.83 9.82
C ARG A 553 -15.07 0.64 8.41
N PHE A 554 -15.19 1.66 7.57
CA PHE A 554 -14.69 1.62 6.19
C PHE A 554 -13.29 2.24 6.09
N GLY A 555 -12.45 1.67 5.24
CA GLY A 555 -11.19 2.29 4.83
C GLY A 555 -11.44 3.52 3.96
N LEU A 556 -10.48 4.47 3.93
CA LEU A 556 -10.59 5.68 3.11
C LEU A 556 -10.79 5.37 1.63
N SER A 557 -10.07 4.39 1.09
CA SER A 557 -10.21 3.95 -0.30
C SER A 557 -11.62 3.40 -0.59
N GLN A 558 -12.23 2.66 0.35
CA GLN A 558 -13.61 2.16 0.21
C GLN A 558 -14.61 3.29 0.25
N LEU A 559 -14.49 4.21 1.21
CA LEU A 559 -15.35 5.40 1.30
C LEU A 559 -15.28 6.24 0.02
N HIS A 560 -14.09 6.39 -0.55
CA HIS A 560 -13.92 7.10 -1.80
C HIS A 560 -14.59 6.39 -2.98
N GLN A 561 -14.46 5.07 -3.11
CA GLN A 561 -15.13 4.29 -4.15
C GLN A 561 -16.66 4.36 -4.01
N LEU A 562 -17.19 4.24 -2.78
CA LEU A 562 -18.62 4.39 -2.49
C LEU A 562 -19.10 5.79 -2.88
N ARG A 563 -18.41 6.85 -2.44
CA ARG A 563 -18.72 8.23 -2.81
C ARG A 563 -18.74 8.42 -4.32
N GLY A 564 -17.85 7.77 -5.06
CA GLY A 564 -17.76 7.82 -6.51
C GLY A 564 -18.96 7.19 -7.24
N ARG A 565 -19.89 6.52 -6.53
CA ARG A 565 -21.14 5.97 -7.10
C ARG A 565 -22.22 7.02 -7.31
N ILE A 566 -22.11 8.17 -6.68
CA ILE A 566 -22.96 9.34 -6.92
C ILE A 566 -22.19 10.41 -7.70
N GLY A 567 -22.85 11.49 -8.12
CA GLY A 567 -22.20 12.60 -8.84
C GLY A 567 -21.91 12.31 -10.31
N ARG A 568 -22.67 11.41 -10.94
CA ARG A 568 -22.51 11.03 -12.36
C ARG A 568 -23.54 11.71 -13.28
N GLY A 569 -24.49 12.44 -12.69
CA GLY A 569 -25.51 13.19 -13.41
C GLY A 569 -25.25 14.71 -13.37
N GLN A 570 -26.27 15.46 -13.80
CA GLN A 570 -26.22 16.93 -13.87
C GLN A 570 -26.47 17.62 -12.52
N TYR A 571 -26.87 16.86 -11.48
CA TYR A 571 -27.32 17.39 -10.22
C TYR A 571 -26.20 17.36 -9.17
N LYS A 572 -26.21 18.36 -8.29
CA LYS A 572 -25.31 18.36 -7.11
C LYS A 572 -25.55 17.13 -6.26
N SER A 573 -24.51 16.49 -5.86
CA SER A 573 -24.58 15.25 -5.09
C SER A 573 -23.95 15.41 -3.71
N THR A 574 -24.51 14.71 -2.74
CA THR A 574 -24.10 14.79 -1.34
C THR A 574 -23.84 13.40 -0.77
N CYS A 575 -22.70 13.26 -0.07
CA CYS A 575 -22.34 12.08 0.70
C CYS A 575 -22.36 12.42 2.20
N ILE A 576 -23.14 11.70 3.00
CA ILE A 576 -23.22 11.90 4.45
C ILE A 576 -22.61 10.67 5.13
N LEU A 577 -21.59 10.90 5.94
CA LEU A 577 -20.88 9.89 6.72
C LEU A 577 -21.37 9.97 8.16
N ILE A 578 -22.03 8.92 8.67
CA ILE A 578 -22.51 8.87 10.05
C ILE A 578 -21.51 8.07 10.88
N THR A 579 -20.98 8.68 11.94
CA THR A 579 -20.00 8.06 12.85
C THR A 579 -20.08 8.65 14.25
N ASP A 580 -19.95 7.79 15.25
CA ASP A 580 -19.84 8.18 16.67
C ASP A 580 -18.44 7.90 17.22
N ALA A 581 -17.50 7.47 16.38
CA ALA A 581 -16.15 7.17 16.80
C ALA A 581 -15.36 8.43 17.18
N GLN A 582 -14.80 8.43 18.40
CA GLN A 582 -14.04 9.56 18.96
C GLN A 582 -12.53 9.38 18.88
N ASN A 583 -12.03 8.23 18.35
CA ASN A 583 -10.61 8.03 18.23
C ASN A 583 -10.00 8.89 17.11
N ASP A 584 -8.75 9.34 17.32
CA ASP A 584 -8.05 10.25 16.42
C ASP A 584 -7.98 9.73 14.97
N THR A 585 -7.82 8.42 14.78
CA THR A 585 -7.71 7.82 13.44
C THR A 585 -9.04 7.93 12.67
N ALA A 586 -10.16 7.66 13.31
CA ALA A 586 -11.48 7.79 12.68
C ALA A 586 -11.78 9.26 12.35
N GLN A 587 -11.52 10.19 13.28
CA GLN A 587 -11.72 11.62 13.06
C GLN A 587 -10.85 12.14 11.90
N ARG A 588 -9.58 11.73 11.80
CA ARG A 588 -8.72 12.08 10.67
C ARG A 588 -9.26 11.54 9.35
N ARG A 589 -9.74 10.28 9.31
CA ARG A 589 -10.37 9.72 8.10
C ARG A 589 -11.58 10.53 7.64
N MET A 590 -12.47 10.87 8.57
CA MET A 590 -13.67 11.68 8.24
C MET A 590 -13.27 13.06 7.71
N LYS A 591 -12.31 13.72 8.35
CA LYS A 591 -11.82 15.03 7.92
C LYS A 591 -11.18 14.98 6.52
N VAL A 592 -10.45 13.94 6.19
CA VAL A 592 -9.91 13.74 4.83
C VAL A 592 -11.04 13.65 3.81
N MET A 593 -12.08 12.86 4.10
CA MET A 593 -13.23 12.70 3.19
C MET A 593 -14.03 13.99 2.99
N GLU A 594 -14.10 14.86 3.99
CA GLU A 594 -14.76 16.17 3.89
C GLU A 594 -13.94 17.19 3.09
N THR A 595 -12.62 17.17 3.26
CA THR A 595 -11.74 18.23 2.72
C THR A 595 -11.32 18.00 1.28
N THR A 596 -11.24 16.74 0.83
CA THR A 596 -10.79 16.43 -0.54
C THR A 596 -11.67 15.44 -1.27
N THR A 597 -11.81 15.67 -2.57
CA THR A 597 -12.42 14.73 -3.51
C THR A 597 -11.38 14.04 -4.40
N ASP A 598 -10.11 14.42 -4.29
CA ASP A 598 -9.00 13.87 -5.06
C ASP A 598 -8.62 12.49 -4.53
N GLY A 599 -8.85 11.46 -5.34
CA GLY A 599 -8.58 10.07 -4.97
C GLY A 599 -7.11 9.78 -4.67
N PHE A 600 -6.17 10.47 -5.33
CA PHE A 600 -4.74 10.29 -5.06
C PHE A 600 -4.34 10.84 -3.69
N LYS A 601 -4.89 12.01 -3.31
CA LYS A 601 -4.68 12.57 -1.97
C LYS A 601 -5.30 11.70 -0.88
N ILE A 602 -6.48 11.13 -1.15
CA ILE A 602 -7.14 10.20 -0.22
C ILE A 602 -6.30 8.94 -0.05
N ALA A 603 -5.74 8.40 -1.12
CA ALA A 603 -4.88 7.23 -1.07
C ALA A 603 -3.57 7.52 -0.31
N ASP A 604 -2.96 8.69 -0.50
CA ASP A 604 -1.79 9.13 0.27
C ASP A 604 -2.09 9.22 1.78
N GLU A 605 -3.26 9.74 2.16
CA GLU A 605 -3.67 9.83 3.57
C GLU A 605 -4.07 8.45 4.14
N ASP A 606 -4.73 7.57 3.36
CA ASP A 606 -5.04 6.19 3.78
C ASP A 606 -3.74 5.43 4.11
N LEU A 607 -2.73 5.60 3.28
CA LEU A 607 -1.43 4.99 3.45
C LEU A 607 -0.69 5.51 4.70
N LYS A 608 -0.74 6.83 4.96
CA LYS A 608 -0.16 7.42 6.19
C LYS A 608 -0.86 6.92 7.46
N LEU A 609 -2.17 6.69 7.41
CA LEU A 609 -2.96 6.27 8.57
C LEU A 609 -2.82 4.79 8.89
N ARG A 610 -2.69 3.92 7.87
CA ARG A 610 -2.54 2.46 8.03
C ARG A 610 -1.10 2.03 8.26
N GLY A 611 -0.16 2.78 7.73
CA GLY A 611 1.24 2.38 7.64
C GLY A 611 1.50 1.36 6.50
N PRO A 612 2.78 1.20 6.09
CA PRO A 612 3.15 0.34 4.95
C PRO A 612 2.85 -1.14 5.20
N GLY A 613 2.98 -1.64 6.45
CA GLY A 613 2.83 -3.05 6.77
C GLY A 613 1.43 -3.60 6.53
N GLU A 614 0.37 -2.85 6.86
CA GLU A 614 -1.01 -3.27 6.61
C GLU A 614 -1.41 -3.11 5.13
N PHE A 615 -0.81 -2.17 4.41
CA PHE A 615 -1.12 -1.95 3.00
C PHE A 615 -0.57 -3.08 2.11
N PHE A 616 0.63 -3.55 2.39
CA PHE A 616 1.24 -4.67 1.65
C PHE A 616 0.64 -6.03 2.01
N GLY A 617 -0.05 -6.16 3.15
CA GLY A 617 -0.80 -7.34 3.60
C GLY A 617 -0.13 -8.69 3.31
N SER A 618 -0.53 -9.75 3.98
CA SER A 618 -0.02 -11.13 3.82
C SER A 618 -0.26 -11.75 2.42
N ARG A 619 -0.71 -10.97 1.41
CA ARG A 619 -1.17 -11.48 0.10
C ARG A 619 -0.34 -11.06 -1.12
N GLN A 620 0.68 -10.21 -0.98
CA GLN A 620 1.57 -9.92 -2.11
C GLN A 620 2.88 -10.69 -1.99
N HIS A 621 2.84 -11.97 -2.35
CA HIS A 621 4.01 -12.80 -2.63
C HIS A 621 4.71 -12.21 -3.85
N GLY A 622 5.86 -11.55 -3.66
CA GLY A 622 6.66 -11.04 -4.78
C GLY A 622 7.57 -9.85 -4.50
N LEU A 623 7.35 -9.10 -3.43
CA LEU A 623 8.26 -8.01 -3.06
C LEU A 623 9.08 -8.40 -1.83
N PRO A 624 10.40 -8.10 -1.81
CA PRO A 624 11.25 -8.35 -0.67
C PRO A 624 10.86 -7.45 0.51
N GLU A 625 10.97 -7.97 1.73
CA GLU A 625 10.77 -7.21 2.94
C GLU A 625 11.87 -6.16 3.13
N MET A 626 11.49 -4.90 3.30
CA MET A 626 12.43 -3.80 3.56
C MET A 626 12.92 -3.86 5.00
N LYS A 627 14.24 -3.76 5.19
CA LYS A 627 14.88 -3.85 6.51
C LYS A 627 15.00 -2.51 7.22
N ILE A 628 15.22 -1.43 6.45
CA ILE A 628 15.48 -0.09 6.99
C ILE A 628 14.65 1.00 6.29
N ALA A 629 14.35 0.83 5.01
CA ALA A 629 13.60 1.81 4.24
C ALA A 629 12.11 1.78 4.60
N ASP A 630 11.55 2.96 4.84
CA ASP A 630 10.11 3.20 4.96
C ASP A 630 9.63 3.99 3.74
N MET A 631 8.98 3.31 2.80
CA MET A 631 8.56 3.92 1.53
C MET A 631 7.68 5.16 1.66
N LEU A 632 7.09 5.39 2.83
CA LEU A 632 6.27 6.56 3.13
C LEU A 632 7.09 7.73 3.64
N LYS A 633 8.02 7.44 4.55
CA LYS A 633 8.86 8.46 5.18
C LYS A 633 10.01 8.86 4.26
N ASP A 634 10.55 7.89 3.51
CA ASP A 634 11.76 8.05 2.70
C ASP A 634 11.43 8.38 1.23
N ARG A 635 10.33 9.11 1.00
CA ARG A 635 9.80 9.44 -0.34
C ARG A 635 10.83 10.19 -1.22
N GLY A 636 11.54 11.14 -0.64
CA GLY A 636 12.62 11.87 -1.34
C GLY A 636 13.74 10.93 -1.81
N THR A 637 14.19 10.03 -0.94
CA THR A 637 15.21 9.05 -1.29
C THR A 637 14.71 8.04 -2.34
N LEU A 638 13.42 7.69 -2.30
CA LEU A 638 12.81 6.83 -3.32
C LEU A 638 12.82 7.49 -4.71
N GLU A 639 12.51 8.78 -4.80
CA GLU A 639 12.58 9.54 -6.07
C GLU A 639 14.03 9.66 -6.57
N GLU A 640 14.98 9.93 -5.68
CA GLU A 640 16.41 9.93 -6.00
C GLU A 640 16.88 8.58 -6.55
N THR A 641 16.47 7.47 -5.94
CA THR A 641 16.85 6.11 -6.36
C THR A 641 16.23 5.71 -7.69
N GLN A 642 15.01 6.15 -7.99
CA GLN A 642 14.39 5.95 -9.30
C GLN A 642 15.20 6.63 -10.41
N GLN A 643 15.62 7.87 -10.18
CA GLN A 643 16.44 8.60 -11.13
C GLN A 643 17.81 7.93 -11.28
N ALA A 644 18.43 7.51 -10.18
CA ALA A 644 19.70 6.80 -10.17
C ALA A 644 19.63 5.47 -10.93
N ALA A 645 18.56 4.69 -10.73
CA ALA A 645 18.35 3.42 -11.44
C ALA A 645 18.25 3.63 -12.97
N LYS A 646 17.48 4.64 -13.41
CA LYS A 646 17.38 4.99 -14.82
C LYS A 646 18.74 5.38 -15.42
N GLU A 647 19.56 6.15 -14.70
CA GLU A 647 20.90 6.54 -15.17
C GLU A 647 21.86 5.36 -15.25
N ILE A 648 21.78 4.41 -14.31
CA ILE A 648 22.58 3.19 -14.34
C ILE A 648 22.17 2.33 -15.56
N VAL A 649 20.87 2.06 -15.72
CA VAL A 649 20.35 1.23 -16.82
C VAL A 649 20.62 1.88 -18.18
N ALA A 650 20.54 3.21 -18.30
CA ALA A 650 20.90 3.91 -19.53
C ALA A 650 22.39 3.74 -19.93
N ARG A 651 23.30 3.60 -18.94
CA ARG A 651 24.74 3.41 -19.18
C ARG A 651 25.13 1.94 -19.31
N ASP A 652 24.46 1.04 -18.61
CA ASP A 652 24.75 -0.39 -18.56
C ASP A 652 23.44 -1.19 -18.36
N PRO A 653 22.68 -1.43 -19.44
CA PRO A 653 21.34 -2.05 -19.37
C PRO A 653 21.32 -3.44 -18.71
N GLU A 654 22.40 -4.22 -18.88
CA GLU A 654 22.50 -5.58 -18.34
C GLU A 654 23.28 -5.66 -17.01
N LEU A 655 23.74 -4.51 -16.48
CA LEU A 655 24.61 -4.45 -15.30
C LEU A 655 25.85 -5.36 -15.39
N SER A 656 26.41 -5.49 -16.62
CA SER A 656 27.51 -6.40 -16.95
C SER A 656 28.87 -5.77 -16.72
N SER A 657 28.95 -4.45 -16.58
CA SER A 657 30.19 -3.73 -16.31
C SER A 657 30.82 -4.17 -14.98
N PRO A 658 32.15 -4.38 -14.92
CA PRO A 658 32.82 -4.67 -13.64
C PRO A 658 32.55 -3.66 -12.52
N LYS A 659 32.25 -2.41 -12.88
CA LYS A 659 31.88 -1.36 -11.90
C LYS A 659 30.54 -1.59 -11.26
N ASN A 660 29.65 -2.36 -11.88
CA ASN A 660 28.30 -2.67 -11.39
C ASN A 660 28.20 -4.12 -10.88
N ALA A 661 29.28 -4.89 -10.87
CA ALA A 661 29.27 -6.31 -10.50
C ALA A 661 28.76 -6.54 -9.06
N ALA A 662 29.22 -5.72 -8.09
CA ALA A 662 28.77 -5.80 -6.71
C ALA A 662 27.26 -5.47 -6.59
N LEU A 663 26.78 -4.47 -7.32
CA LEU A 663 25.37 -4.09 -7.37
C LEU A 663 24.51 -5.21 -7.97
N ASN A 664 24.95 -5.82 -9.08
CA ASN A 664 24.25 -6.95 -9.70
C ASN A 664 24.18 -8.17 -8.76
N SER A 665 25.24 -8.43 -7.98
CA SER A 665 25.25 -9.49 -6.98
C SER A 665 24.21 -9.26 -5.88
N GLU A 666 24.10 -8.04 -5.37
CA GLU A 666 23.07 -7.72 -4.35
C GLU A 666 21.64 -7.80 -4.92
N ILE A 667 21.42 -7.42 -6.18
CA ILE A 667 20.15 -7.59 -6.87
C ILE A 667 19.78 -9.07 -6.95
N GLN A 668 20.69 -9.92 -7.42
CA GLN A 668 20.44 -11.37 -7.50
C GLN A 668 20.09 -11.95 -6.14
N ARG A 669 20.84 -11.58 -5.10
CA ARG A 669 20.61 -12.04 -3.74
C ARG A 669 19.22 -11.65 -3.21
N LEU A 670 18.75 -10.44 -3.53
CA LEU A 670 17.43 -9.96 -3.14
C LEU A 670 16.31 -10.81 -3.77
N PHE A 671 16.44 -11.14 -5.06
CA PHE A 671 15.42 -11.88 -5.81
C PHE A 671 15.48 -13.39 -5.57
N ASP A 672 16.65 -13.97 -5.31
CA ASP A 672 16.79 -15.39 -4.90
C ASP A 672 16.09 -15.64 -3.56
N ALA A 673 16.17 -14.70 -2.63
CA ALA A 673 15.45 -14.75 -1.36
C ALA A 673 13.91 -14.73 -1.54
N VAL A 674 13.41 -13.97 -2.52
CA VAL A 674 11.97 -13.92 -2.86
C VAL A 674 11.51 -15.22 -3.54
N GLY A 675 12.29 -15.75 -4.49
CA GLY A 675 11.99 -17.01 -5.19
C GLY A 675 11.92 -18.22 -4.25
N SER A 676 12.78 -18.27 -3.24
CA SER A 676 12.77 -19.33 -2.22
C SER A 676 11.62 -19.22 -1.22
N ALA A 677 11.11 -18.02 -0.94
CA ALA A 677 9.97 -17.80 -0.05
C ALA A 677 8.61 -18.12 -0.71
N GLY A 678 8.53 -18.08 -2.05
CA GLY A 678 7.32 -18.41 -2.81
C GLY A 678 7.10 -19.91 -3.09
N MET A 679 8.05 -20.76 -2.72
CA MET A 679 7.96 -22.22 -2.88
C MET A 679 7.59 -22.99 -1.59
N ASN A 680 7.34 -22.31 -0.47
CA ASN A 680 6.94 -22.93 0.80
C ASN A 680 5.48 -22.64 1.15
#